data_a06107994087618447ffb9356948e26f
#
_entry.id   a06107994087618447ffb9356948e26f
#
_cell.length_a   1.000
_cell.length_b   1.000
_cell.length_c   1.000
_cell.angle_alpha   90.00
_cell.angle_beta   90.00
_cell.angle_gamma   90.00
#
_symmetry.space_group_name_H-M   'P 1'
#
loop_
_entity.id
_entity.type
_entity.pdbx_description
1 polymer ?
#
loop_
_entity_poly.entity_id
_entity_poly.type
_entity_poly.pdbx_seq_one_letter_code
_entity_poly.pdbx_strand_id
1 'polypeptide(L)'
;MLQFLPKHNAVGPTRRQFLLGTAVTTAGLAVGYRLMMAAPANAQTTPAAVQANPFQTYVEITPENRIVIHSSQFEMGQGSYFGIATLVMEELDGAWAQVHVVGGYGNTALYGNLAWGGAAQGTGGSTSMSSSWERYRKAGAAARAMLVAAAAQRWDVPAGEITVASGVVSHALGMQARFGDLAEAAAGMPVPDDVPLKPRDKWAQIGSDSLKRYDSAGKTNGAQTYTIDLKMDGLNTAVMIHPPKFGAEIESFDASKAKALDGIVDVVQTPRGIAVVGRDMWTALKGRDLVEVTWNEEKAERRGTAEIMAEYTKAADDPGAATARDDGNTPAALASAEKVIQGHYEFPYLVHASIEPLNAAARINEDGTIDVWGGHQMPDLYQAAAAQVGGTTPDKVRLHVMKTGGSFGRRAVSDADLIIEAVSTARALGPGKPVKVQWTRENDMRGGRYRPVYVHAVKAGLDKEGNVVALHDHIVGQSIAGGSPFAAMIENGIDPTSVEGATNLPYAIPNLKVELTTTDVNIPVLWWRSVGSTHTAYAMETLIDELAAAANRDPVDFRLSMLGHHPRHAGVLKLAAEKAGWDKPLPEGRFRGVALHESLSTYVAEVVEITFNDGNDFKVDRVVCAVDCGTAINPDQIRAQMEGGIGFGLGAILQEELTLTGGVIDQENYDTYTPLRIEQMPRVEVHIVPSDEPPTGVGEPGVPPIGPAVANALRAATGKTIRKLPIIKNLSA
;
A
#
# COMPACT_ATOMS: atom_id res chain seq x y z
N MET A 1 -2.67 12.40 0.07
CA MET A 1 -1.78 12.26 1.24
C MET A 1 -0.51 13.11 1.14
N LEU A 2 0.19 13.15 0.00
CA LEU A 2 1.44 13.92 -0.16
C LEU A 2 1.25 15.44 -0.36
N GLN A 3 0.08 15.91 -0.73
CA GLN A 3 -0.18 17.35 -0.93
C GLN A 3 -0.47 18.14 0.35
N PHE A 4 -0.76 17.46 1.46
CA PHE A 4 -1.13 18.08 2.74
C PHE A 4 -0.04 18.03 3.80
N LEU A 5 1.09 17.41 3.52
CA LEU A 5 2.26 17.62 4.36
C LEU A 5 2.77 19.04 4.08
N PRO A 6 3.04 19.88 5.09
CA PRO A 6 3.60 21.19 4.86
C PRO A 6 4.79 21.03 3.93
N LYS A 7 4.87 21.86 2.87
CA LYS A 7 6.06 21.98 2.02
C LYS A 7 7.23 22.48 2.88
N HIS A 8 7.71 21.65 3.78
CA HIS A 8 9.09 21.74 4.14
C HIS A 8 9.81 21.35 2.85
N ASN A 9 10.45 22.33 2.23
CA ASN A 9 11.45 22.07 1.22
C ASN A 9 12.18 20.83 1.68
N ALA A 10 11.97 19.70 0.98
CA ALA A 10 12.73 18.51 1.21
C ALA A 10 14.16 18.89 0.86
N VAL A 11 14.86 19.45 1.85
CA VAL A 11 16.28 19.65 1.80
C VAL A 11 16.78 18.23 1.81
N GLY A 12 17.13 17.74 0.63
CA GLY A 12 17.89 16.52 0.50
C GLY A 12 19.02 16.59 1.51
N PRO A 13 19.45 15.46 2.07
CA PRO A 13 20.46 15.44 3.11
C PRO A 13 21.59 16.37 2.73
N THR A 14 21.85 17.38 3.57
CA THR A 14 22.92 18.33 3.35
C THR A 14 24.25 17.57 3.29
N ARG A 15 25.26 18.11 2.58
CA ARG A 15 26.61 17.53 2.47
C ARG A 15 27.20 17.02 3.81
N ARG A 16 26.75 17.58 4.96
CA ARG A 16 27.13 17.14 6.31
C ARG A 16 26.40 15.90 6.83
N GLN A 17 25.27 15.54 6.25
CA GLN A 17 24.45 14.39 6.67
C GLN A 17 24.80 13.10 5.91
N PHE A 18 25.58 13.19 4.85
CA PHE A 18 26.07 12.06 4.07
C PHE A 18 27.47 11.65 4.55
N LEU A 19 27.60 11.23 5.82
CA LEU A 19 28.77 10.52 6.28
C LEU A 19 28.45 9.03 6.26
N LEU A 20 28.93 8.37 5.24
CA LEU A 20 28.93 6.93 5.12
C LEU A 20 29.85 6.33 6.19
N GLY A 21 29.28 5.61 7.14
CA GLY A 21 30.06 4.84 8.11
C GLY A 21 30.34 3.46 7.55
N THR A 22 31.61 3.11 7.44
CA THR A 22 32.01 1.73 7.16
C THR A 22 32.07 0.98 8.50
N ALA A 23 31.20 -0.03 8.69
CA ALA A 23 31.38 -0.99 9.73
C ALA A 23 32.19 -2.16 9.16
N VAL A 24 33.39 -2.39 9.64
CA VAL A 24 34.16 -3.60 9.35
C VAL A 24 33.46 -4.72 10.11
N THR A 25 32.55 -5.44 9.43
CA THR A 25 32.17 -6.78 9.85
C THR A 25 33.21 -7.73 9.30
N THR A 26 33.52 -8.79 10.01
CA THR A 26 34.65 -9.71 9.80
C THR A 26 34.79 -10.32 8.42
N ALA A 27 34.07 -9.87 7.39
CA ALA A 27 34.11 -10.47 6.05
C ALA A 27 33.48 -9.73 4.86
N GLY A 28 33.10 -8.42 4.87
CA GLY A 28 32.47 -7.82 3.69
C GLY A 28 32.38 -6.28 3.65
N LEU A 29 32.11 -5.74 2.45
CA LEU A 29 31.84 -4.33 2.26
C LEU A 29 30.36 -4.03 2.62
N ALA A 30 30.13 -3.11 3.54
CA ALA A 30 28.81 -2.59 3.84
C ALA A 30 28.76 -1.06 3.65
N VAL A 31 27.78 -0.57 2.89
CA VAL A 31 27.58 0.85 2.61
C VAL A 31 26.27 1.30 3.27
N GLY A 32 26.38 2.18 4.24
CA GLY A 32 25.28 2.66 5.05
C GLY A 32 25.36 4.14 5.39
N TYR A 33 24.42 4.61 6.18
CA TYR A 33 24.30 6.01 6.62
C TYR A 33 24.73 6.12 8.10
N ARG A 34 25.62 7.05 8.43
CA ARG A 34 25.91 7.39 9.83
C ARG A 34 25.28 8.74 10.17
N LEU A 35 24.23 8.73 10.97
CA LEU A 35 23.70 9.95 11.56
C LEU A 35 24.57 10.32 12.77
N MET A 36 25.28 11.47 12.71
CA MET A 36 25.78 12.11 13.91
C MET A 36 24.61 12.79 14.63
N MET A 37 23.99 12.13 15.58
CA MET A 37 23.23 12.80 16.62
C MET A 37 24.25 13.58 17.46
N ALA A 38 24.16 14.88 17.47
CA ALA A 38 24.85 15.69 18.46
C ALA A 38 24.26 15.34 19.83
N ALA A 39 24.94 14.47 20.57
CA ALA A 39 24.64 14.25 21.95
C ALA A 39 24.94 15.52 22.74
N PRO A 40 24.08 15.94 23.71
CA PRO A 40 24.44 16.98 24.63
C PRO A 40 25.70 16.54 25.38
N ALA A 41 26.70 17.43 25.40
CA ALA A 41 27.94 17.20 26.11
C ALA A 41 27.62 17.10 27.61
N ASN A 42 27.54 15.88 28.13
CA ASN A 42 27.78 15.45 29.50
C ASN A 42 27.15 14.08 29.74
N ALA A 43 27.84 13.02 29.32
CA ALA A 43 27.72 11.68 29.92
C ALA A 43 28.98 10.89 29.54
N GLN A 44 29.94 10.88 30.42
CA GLN A 44 30.99 9.88 30.41
C GLN A 44 30.37 8.56 30.90
N THR A 45 29.97 7.69 29.94
CA THR A 45 29.79 6.27 30.19
C THR A 45 30.49 5.54 29.07
N THR A 46 31.44 4.68 29.46
CA THR A 46 32.14 3.75 28.58
C THR A 46 31.09 2.95 27.78
N PRO A 47 31.10 2.97 26.45
CA PRO A 47 30.13 2.17 25.71
C PRO A 47 30.46 0.69 25.92
N ALA A 48 29.54 -0.07 26.51
CA ALA A 48 29.48 -1.50 26.29
C ALA A 48 29.45 -1.73 24.77
N ALA A 49 30.20 -2.70 24.28
CA ALA A 49 30.24 -3.07 22.86
C ALA A 49 28.81 -3.31 22.39
N VAL A 50 28.21 -2.33 21.74
CA VAL A 50 26.92 -2.47 21.07
C VAL A 50 27.14 -3.50 19.98
N GLN A 51 26.55 -4.67 20.12
CA GLN A 51 26.48 -5.65 19.05
C GLN A 51 25.92 -4.91 17.84
N ALA A 52 26.75 -4.74 16.80
CA ALA A 52 26.39 -3.96 15.63
C ALA A 52 25.07 -4.50 15.08
N ASN A 53 24.03 -3.66 15.07
CA ASN A 53 22.77 -4.01 14.40
C ASN A 53 23.13 -4.33 12.94
N PRO A 54 22.91 -5.56 12.43
CA PRO A 54 23.34 -5.97 11.09
C PRO A 54 22.67 -5.14 9.98
N PHE A 55 21.65 -4.32 10.33
CA PHE A 55 20.85 -3.55 9.39
C PHE A 55 21.22 -2.06 9.31
N GLN A 56 22.45 -1.68 9.62
CA GLN A 56 22.92 -0.29 9.46
C GLN A 56 23.48 -0.01 8.07
N THR A 57 22.91 -0.62 7.02
CA THR A 57 23.43 -0.49 5.66
C THR A 57 22.30 -0.61 4.62
N TYR A 58 22.53 -0.08 3.43
CA TYR A 58 21.65 -0.28 2.27
C TYR A 58 22.12 -1.42 1.37
N VAL A 59 23.45 -1.55 1.21
CA VAL A 59 24.07 -2.55 0.33
C VAL A 59 25.24 -3.19 1.08
N GLU A 60 25.26 -4.49 1.10
CA GLU A 60 26.35 -5.32 1.62
C GLU A 60 26.85 -6.24 0.51
N ILE A 61 28.17 -6.36 0.37
CA ILE A 61 28.79 -7.30 -0.54
C ILE A 61 29.59 -8.30 0.30
N THR A 62 29.17 -9.57 0.24
CA THR A 62 29.79 -10.63 1.05
C THR A 62 30.98 -11.26 0.33
N PRO A 63 31.92 -11.91 1.07
CA PRO A 63 33.02 -12.67 0.47
C PRO A 63 32.57 -13.79 -0.47
N GLU A 64 31.36 -14.35 -0.23
CA GLU A 64 30.72 -15.35 -1.09
C GLU A 64 30.16 -14.75 -2.38
N ASN A 65 30.44 -13.48 -2.63
CA ASN A 65 30.04 -12.73 -3.83
C ASN A 65 28.52 -12.49 -3.94
N ARG A 66 27.82 -12.33 -2.80
CA ARG A 66 26.41 -11.92 -2.75
C ARG A 66 26.31 -10.42 -2.63
N ILE A 67 25.30 -9.84 -3.26
CA ILE A 67 24.88 -8.45 -3.12
C ILE A 67 23.59 -8.48 -2.28
N VAL A 68 23.72 -8.17 -0.98
CA VAL A 68 22.58 -8.07 -0.07
C VAL A 68 22.10 -6.64 -0.02
N ILE A 69 20.83 -6.44 -0.36
CA ILE A 69 20.18 -5.13 -0.37
C ILE A 69 19.19 -5.09 0.77
N HIS A 70 19.41 -4.19 1.73
CA HIS A 70 18.52 -3.96 2.87
C HIS A 70 17.47 -2.93 2.48
N SER A 71 16.26 -3.41 2.21
CA SER A 71 15.16 -2.59 1.73
C SER A 71 14.49 -1.82 2.88
N SER A 72 14.31 -0.51 2.71
CA SER A 72 13.48 0.32 3.58
C SER A 72 11.98 0.08 3.39
N GLN A 73 11.60 -0.64 2.33
CA GLN A 73 10.24 -0.92 1.94
C GLN A 73 9.93 -2.40 2.07
N PHE A 74 8.69 -2.72 2.43
CA PHE A 74 8.20 -4.08 2.59
C PHE A 74 7.72 -4.67 1.26
N GLU A 75 7.90 -5.99 1.05
CA GLU A 75 7.46 -6.73 -0.14
C GLU A 75 6.23 -7.57 0.18
N MET A 76 5.09 -7.20 -0.41
CA MET A 76 3.81 -7.87 -0.27
C MET A 76 3.17 -8.28 -1.62
N GLY A 77 4.02 -8.36 -2.65
CA GLY A 77 3.62 -8.71 -4.02
C GLY A 77 3.77 -7.58 -5.03
N GLN A 78 3.82 -6.32 -4.56
CA GLN A 78 3.85 -5.13 -5.42
C GLN A 78 5.19 -4.88 -6.13
N GLY A 79 6.28 -5.58 -5.75
CA GLY A 79 7.56 -5.50 -6.42
C GLY A 79 8.51 -4.42 -5.91
N SER A 80 8.34 -3.92 -4.67
CA SER A 80 9.24 -2.93 -4.07
C SER A 80 10.68 -3.43 -3.99
N TYR A 81 10.90 -4.71 -3.65
CA TYR A 81 12.24 -5.30 -3.63
C TYR A 81 12.90 -5.33 -5.01
N PHE A 82 12.11 -5.61 -6.06
CA PHE A 82 12.61 -5.58 -7.42
C PHE A 82 12.96 -4.16 -7.87
N GLY A 83 12.08 -3.19 -7.61
CA GLY A 83 12.35 -1.79 -7.94
C GLY A 83 13.61 -1.26 -7.24
N ILE A 84 13.75 -1.48 -5.92
CA ILE A 84 14.91 -1.07 -5.14
C ILE A 84 16.20 -1.76 -5.63
N ALA A 85 16.13 -3.06 -5.91
CA ALA A 85 17.26 -3.78 -6.48
C ALA A 85 17.67 -3.20 -7.85
N THR A 86 16.71 -2.83 -8.71
CA THR A 86 17.00 -2.19 -10.00
C THR A 86 17.77 -0.88 -9.82
N LEU A 87 17.41 -0.05 -8.83
CA LEU A 87 18.11 1.20 -8.53
C LEU A 87 19.57 0.97 -8.12
N VAL A 88 19.81 -0.01 -7.24
CA VAL A 88 21.17 -0.38 -6.83
C VAL A 88 21.97 -0.96 -8.00
N MET A 89 21.37 -1.90 -8.73
CA MET A 89 22.04 -2.63 -9.81
C MET A 89 22.34 -1.76 -11.02
N GLU A 90 21.54 -0.72 -11.28
CA GLU A 90 21.85 0.29 -12.29
C GLU A 90 23.20 0.93 -12.04
N GLU A 91 23.49 1.31 -10.82
CA GLU A 91 24.71 2.06 -10.48
C GLU A 91 25.90 1.13 -10.15
N LEU A 92 25.63 -0.05 -9.59
CA LEU A 92 26.65 -0.99 -9.12
C LEU A 92 27.24 -1.86 -10.25
N ASP A 93 26.51 -2.09 -11.34
CA ASP A 93 26.87 -3.02 -12.42
C ASP A 93 27.07 -4.48 -11.95
N GLY A 94 26.32 -4.92 -10.95
CA GLY A 94 26.35 -6.29 -10.45
C GLY A 94 25.63 -7.29 -11.37
N ALA A 95 25.73 -8.58 -11.07
CA ALA A 95 24.95 -9.61 -11.75
C ALA A 95 23.68 -9.97 -10.94
N TRP A 96 22.53 -10.11 -11.61
CA TRP A 96 21.25 -10.41 -10.94
C TRP A 96 21.27 -11.72 -10.12
N ALA A 97 22.09 -12.69 -10.53
CA ALA A 97 22.26 -13.92 -9.77
C ALA A 97 22.91 -13.73 -8.38
N GLN A 98 23.54 -12.59 -8.13
CA GLN A 98 24.14 -12.24 -6.85
C GLN A 98 23.17 -11.56 -5.89
N VAL A 99 22.01 -11.09 -6.39
CA VAL A 99 21.10 -10.21 -5.65
C VAL A 99 20.30 -10.98 -4.60
N HIS A 100 20.37 -10.48 -3.36
CA HIS A 100 19.50 -10.84 -2.26
C HIS A 100 18.88 -9.58 -1.65
N VAL A 101 17.54 -9.49 -1.58
CA VAL A 101 16.87 -8.37 -0.93
C VAL A 101 16.22 -8.85 0.36
N VAL A 102 16.54 -8.14 1.45
CA VAL A 102 15.98 -8.38 2.79
C VAL A 102 15.35 -7.10 3.32
N GLY A 103 14.37 -7.22 4.22
CA GLY A 103 13.76 -6.06 4.87
C GLY A 103 14.69 -5.46 5.92
N GLY A 104 15.03 -4.18 5.77
CA GLY A 104 15.71 -3.41 6.82
C GLY A 104 14.70 -2.94 7.88
N TYR A 105 15.13 -2.80 9.14
CA TYR A 105 14.32 -2.29 10.25
C TYR A 105 15.18 -1.73 11.39
N GLY A 106 14.51 -1.09 12.37
CA GLY A 106 15.15 -0.68 13.63
C GLY A 106 16.11 0.50 13.50
N ASN A 107 16.07 1.22 12.38
CA ASN A 107 16.84 2.45 12.17
C ASN A 107 16.05 3.41 11.27
N THR A 108 15.18 4.20 11.90
CA THR A 108 14.32 5.15 11.18
C THR A 108 15.12 6.19 10.39
N ALA A 109 16.29 6.60 10.91
CA ALA A 109 17.15 7.55 10.19
C ALA A 109 17.66 6.99 8.86
N LEU A 110 17.86 5.67 8.79
CA LEU A 110 18.30 4.96 7.60
C LEU A 110 17.12 4.56 6.71
N TYR A 111 16.08 3.97 7.31
CA TYR A 111 14.98 3.32 6.58
C TYR A 111 13.66 4.10 6.60
N GLY A 112 13.59 5.24 7.30
CA GLY A 112 12.39 6.08 7.33
C GLY A 112 11.90 6.43 5.92
N ASN A 113 10.58 6.46 5.73
CA ASN A 113 9.97 6.77 4.44
C ASN A 113 10.11 8.27 4.15
N LEU A 114 10.96 8.63 3.18
CA LEU A 114 11.26 10.03 2.85
C LEU A 114 10.03 10.79 2.32
N ALA A 115 9.11 10.10 1.68
CA ALA A 115 7.86 10.71 1.22
C ALA A 115 6.93 11.07 2.40
N TRP A 116 7.15 10.51 3.59
CA TRP A 116 6.48 10.86 4.84
C TRP A 116 7.34 11.76 5.75
N GLY A 117 8.37 12.39 5.20
CA GLY A 117 9.30 13.22 5.97
C GLY A 117 10.41 12.45 6.71
N GLY A 118 10.53 11.14 6.52
CA GLY A 118 11.60 10.32 7.10
C GLY A 118 11.47 9.99 8.59
N ALA A 119 10.42 10.46 9.27
CA ALA A 119 10.24 10.31 10.71
C ALA A 119 9.76 8.91 11.15
N ALA A 120 9.26 8.11 10.22
CA ALA A 120 8.81 6.74 10.46
C ALA A 120 9.13 5.84 9.28
N GLN A 121 9.42 4.58 9.57
CA GLN A 121 9.53 3.54 8.55
C GLN A 121 8.16 2.92 8.28
N GLY A 122 7.79 2.84 7.01
CA GLY A 122 6.54 2.21 6.60
C GLY A 122 6.43 2.14 5.08
N THR A 123 5.59 1.23 4.61
CA THR A 123 5.30 1.00 3.20
C THR A 123 3.82 1.24 2.93
N GLY A 124 3.50 2.28 2.16
CA GLY A 124 2.13 2.66 1.83
C GLY A 124 2.09 3.94 1.02
N GLY A 125 0.90 4.32 0.54
CA GLY A 125 0.71 5.51 -0.28
C GLY A 125 1.53 5.47 -1.57
N SER A 126 1.81 4.27 -2.10
CA SER A 126 2.62 4.02 -3.29
C SER A 126 3.99 4.71 -3.31
N THR A 127 4.56 5.02 -2.14
CA THR A 127 5.77 5.84 -1.98
C THR A 127 7.10 5.09 -2.14
N SER A 128 7.06 3.76 -2.38
CA SER A 128 8.26 2.93 -2.35
C SER A 128 9.35 3.42 -3.31
N MET A 129 8.99 3.77 -4.56
CA MET A 129 9.99 4.20 -5.55
C MET A 129 10.43 5.65 -5.35
N SER A 130 9.51 6.57 -5.11
CA SER A 130 9.84 7.97 -4.85
C SER A 130 10.74 8.14 -3.61
N SER A 131 10.46 7.41 -2.53
CA SER A 131 11.27 7.39 -1.31
C SER A 131 12.64 6.73 -1.49
N SER A 132 12.81 5.86 -2.47
CA SER A 132 14.02 5.05 -2.70
C SER A 132 14.93 5.59 -3.81
N TRP A 133 14.41 6.43 -4.70
CA TRP A 133 15.02 6.83 -5.97
C TRP A 133 16.49 7.25 -5.86
N GLU A 134 16.79 8.28 -5.08
CA GLU A 134 18.16 8.74 -4.93
C GLU A 134 18.97 7.88 -3.95
N ARG A 135 18.35 7.47 -2.87
CA ARG A 135 18.97 6.76 -1.75
C ARG A 135 19.68 5.49 -2.22
N TYR A 136 18.97 4.63 -2.94
CA TYR A 136 19.52 3.34 -3.36
C TYR A 136 20.43 3.45 -4.60
N ARG A 137 20.21 4.42 -5.48
CA ARG A 137 21.14 4.74 -6.54
C ARG A 137 22.49 5.20 -5.96
N LYS A 138 22.47 6.15 -5.02
CA LYS A 138 23.68 6.62 -4.33
C LYS A 138 24.41 5.48 -3.60
N ALA A 139 23.69 4.59 -2.95
CA ALA A 139 24.29 3.43 -2.28
C ALA A 139 24.99 2.47 -3.28
N GLY A 140 24.35 2.18 -4.42
CA GLY A 140 24.95 1.38 -5.48
C GLY A 140 26.19 2.03 -6.09
N ALA A 141 26.12 3.32 -6.39
CA ALA A 141 27.23 4.09 -6.94
C ALA A 141 28.43 4.17 -5.97
N ALA A 142 28.17 4.39 -4.66
CA ALA A 142 29.20 4.41 -3.63
C ALA A 142 29.88 3.04 -3.49
N ALA A 143 29.11 1.95 -3.45
CA ALA A 143 29.65 0.59 -3.40
C ALA A 143 30.54 0.29 -4.61
N ARG A 144 30.12 0.70 -5.82
CA ARG A 144 30.92 0.57 -7.04
C ARG A 144 32.23 1.35 -6.95
N ALA A 145 32.17 2.60 -6.49
CA ALA A 145 33.37 3.44 -6.36
C ALA A 145 34.39 2.86 -5.38
N MET A 146 33.93 2.30 -4.25
CA MET A 146 34.79 1.65 -3.26
C MET A 146 35.43 0.37 -3.80
N LEU A 147 34.68 -0.46 -4.56
CA LEU A 147 35.23 -1.64 -5.24
C LEU A 147 36.29 -1.27 -6.27
N VAL A 148 36.04 -0.21 -7.06
CA VAL A 148 37.00 0.32 -8.03
C VAL A 148 38.27 0.84 -7.33
N ALA A 149 38.13 1.59 -6.23
CA ALA A 149 39.26 2.07 -5.42
C ALA A 149 40.09 0.92 -4.85
N ALA A 150 39.45 -0.13 -4.31
CA ALA A 150 40.12 -1.30 -3.81
C ALA A 150 40.90 -2.06 -4.91
N ALA A 151 40.28 -2.20 -6.07
CA ALA A 151 40.96 -2.79 -7.24
C ALA A 151 42.14 -1.97 -7.72
N ALA A 152 41.98 -0.63 -7.83
CA ALA A 152 43.04 0.30 -8.20
C ALA A 152 44.24 0.17 -7.26
N GLN A 153 44.01 0.16 -5.96
CA GLN A 153 45.05 -0.03 -4.95
C GLN A 153 45.70 -1.42 -5.06
N ARG A 154 44.93 -2.49 -5.24
CA ARG A 154 45.42 -3.88 -5.31
C ARG A 154 46.27 -4.10 -6.57
N TRP A 155 45.94 -3.46 -7.67
CA TRP A 155 46.60 -3.66 -8.97
C TRP A 155 47.64 -2.58 -9.32
N ASP A 156 47.76 -1.55 -8.48
CA ASP A 156 48.64 -0.38 -8.68
C ASP A 156 48.38 0.30 -10.04
N VAL A 157 47.10 0.58 -10.33
CA VAL A 157 46.64 1.22 -11.56
C VAL A 157 45.68 2.38 -11.26
N PRO A 158 45.54 3.35 -12.17
CA PRO A 158 44.58 4.43 -12.01
C PRO A 158 43.12 3.90 -11.95
N ALA A 159 42.31 4.40 -11.03
CA ALA A 159 40.92 4.00 -10.92
C ALA A 159 40.08 4.24 -12.20
N GLY A 160 40.45 5.27 -12.99
CA GLY A 160 39.79 5.59 -14.26
C GLY A 160 40.01 4.56 -15.38
N GLU A 161 40.95 3.64 -15.24
CA GLU A 161 41.21 2.56 -16.19
C GLU A 161 40.45 1.26 -15.84
N ILE A 162 39.77 1.27 -14.70
CA ILE A 162 39.02 0.10 -14.21
C ILE A 162 37.58 0.16 -14.72
N THR A 163 37.10 -0.97 -15.21
CA THR A 163 35.73 -1.16 -15.66
C THR A 163 35.01 -2.14 -14.75
N VAL A 164 33.70 -1.98 -14.60
CA VAL A 164 32.82 -2.89 -13.84
C VAL A 164 31.69 -3.33 -14.75
N ALA A 165 31.48 -4.64 -14.85
CA ALA A 165 30.38 -5.21 -15.61
C ALA A 165 29.97 -6.58 -15.04
N SER A 166 28.66 -6.80 -14.89
CA SER A 166 28.09 -8.09 -14.47
C SER A 166 28.74 -8.69 -13.23
N GLY A 167 29.05 -7.85 -12.23
CA GLY A 167 29.62 -8.28 -10.94
C GLY A 167 31.13 -8.59 -10.98
N VAL A 168 31.83 -8.17 -12.05
CA VAL A 168 33.27 -8.32 -12.22
C VAL A 168 33.93 -6.95 -12.42
N VAL A 169 35.00 -6.70 -11.68
CA VAL A 169 35.88 -5.56 -11.81
C VAL A 169 37.04 -5.97 -12.69
N SER A 170 37.39 -5.19 -13.73
CA SER A 170 38.37 -5.55 -14.75
C SER A 170 39.27 -4.38 -15.15
N HIS A 171 40.49 -4.68 -15.59
CA HIS A 171 41.41 -3.74 -16.17
C HIS A 171 41.93 -4.24 -17.53
N ALA A 172 42.27 -3.32 -18.43
CA ALA A 172 42.70 -3.64 -19.79
C ALA A 172 43.94 -4.56 -19.89
N LEU A 173 44.78 -4.58 -18.87
CA LEU A 173 45.94 -5.50 -18.76
C LEU A 173 45.56 -6.94 -18.40
N GLY A 174 44.30 -7.30 -18.38
CA GLY A 174 43.79 -8.66 -18.12
C GLY A 174 43.54 -8.99 -16.65
N MET A 175 43.71 -8.04 -15.73
CA MET A 175 43.39 -8.24 -14.32
C MET A 175 41.87 -8.23 -14.12
N GLN A 176 41.38 -9.17 -13.30
CA GLN A 176 39.97 -9.30 -12.97
C GLN A 176 39.78 -9.73 -11.52
N ALA A 177 38.68 -9.29 -10.89
CA ALA A 177 38.24 -9.73 -9.58
C ALA A 177 36.72 -9.70 -9.49
N ARG A 178 36.12 -10.67 -8.77
CA ARG A 178 34.72 -10.62 -8.41
C ARG A 178 34.53 -9.61 -7.27
N PHE A 179 33.33 -9.14 -7.06
CA PHE A 179 33.02 -8.21 -5.96
C PHE A 179 33.40 -8.78 -4.59
N GLY A 180 33.10 -10.07 -4.34
CA GLY A 180 33.46 -10.73 -3.10
C GLY A 180 34.97 -10.81 -2.84
N ASP A 181 35.79 -10.92 -3.91
CA ASP A 181 37.26 -10.96 -3.80
C ASP A 181 37.86 -9.61 -3.41
N LEU A 182 37.09 -8.52 -3.53
CA LEU A 182 37.47 -7.16 -3.20
C LEU A 182 36.75 -6.61 -1.97
N ALA A 183 35.73 -7.32 -1.45
CA ALA A 183 34.82 -6.79 -0.45
C ALA A 183 35.53 -6.33 0.83
N GLU A 184 36.48 -7.12 1.35
CA GLU A 184 37.27 -6.76 2.54
C GLU A 184 38.13 -5.52 2.31
N ALA A 185 38.85 -5.48 1.19
CA ALA A 185 39.68 -4.33 0.83
C ALA A 185 38.83 -3.07 0.59
N ALA A 186 37.68 -3.23 -0.08
CA ALA A 186 36.76 -2.14 -0.31
C ALA A 186 36.13 -1.59 0.97
N ALA A 187 35.90 -2.42 2.00
CA ALA A 187 35.42 -1.98 3.29
C ALA A 187 36.39 -1.01 4.00
N GLY A 188 37.70 -1.11 3.68
CA GLY A 188 38.73 -0.17 4.17
C GLY A 188 38.88 1.11 3.33
N MET A 189 38.19 1.24 2.21
CA MET A 189 38.27 2.44 1.39
C MET A 189 37.42 3.58 1.97
N PRO A 190 37.82 4.85 1.79
CA PRO A 190 36.99 5.97 2.17
C PRO A 190 35.71 5.95 1.34
N VAL A 191 34.60 6.20 2.00
CA VAL A 191 33.32 6.36 1.32
C VAL A 191 33.32 7.73 0.64
N PRO A 192 33.01 7.81 -0.66
CA PRO A 192 33.01 9.09 -1.35
C PRO A 192 31.87 10.00 -0.84
N ASP A 193 32.19 11.28 -0.57
CA ASP A 193 31.23 12.29 -0.10
C ASP A 193 30.19 12.64 -1.17
N ASP A 194 30.57 12.57 -2.44
CA ASP A 194 29.70 12.80 -3.58
C ASP A 194 30.00 11.75 -4.66
N VAL A 195 28.96 11.06 -5.09
CA VAL A 195 29.08 10.01 -6.10
C VAL A 195 28.23 10.40 -7.29
N PRO A 196 28.84 10.60 -8.48
CA PRO A 196 28.06 10.86 -9.68
C PRO A 196 27.19 9.65 -10.02
N LEU A 197 25.91 9.89 -10.22
CA LEU A 197 24.98 8.88 -10.70
C LEU A 197 25.06 8.78 -12.23
N LYS A 198 24.79 7.61 -12.76
CA LYS A 198 24.71 7.42 -14.21
C LYS A 198 23.65 8.35 -14.82
N PRO A 199 23.97 9.10 -15.86
CA PRO A 199 22.98 9.86 -16.60
C PRO A 199 22.04 8.92 -17.37
N ARG A 200 20.85 9.42 -17.71
CA ARG A 200 19.77 8.60 -18.31
C ARG A 200 20.17 7.84 -19.58
N ASP A 201 20.99 8.45 -20.43
CA ASP A 201 21.49 7.84 -21.66
C ASP A 201 22.46 6.66 -21.43
N LYS A 202 22.88 6.44 -20.18
CA LYS A 202 23.74 5.32 -19.74
C LYS A 202 23.01 4.26 -18.94
N TRP A 203 21.70 4.42 -18.73
CA TRP A 203 20.94 3.41 -18.03
C TRP A 203 20.81 2.13 -18.85
N ALA A 204 20.99 1.01 -18.17
CA ALA A 204 20.87 -0.33 -18.75
C ALA A 204 19.73 -1.15 -18.13
N GLN A 205 19.38 -0.82 -16.86
CA GLN A 205 18.38 -1.54 -16.08
C GLN A 205 17.09 -0.71 -15.95
N ILE A 206 17.23 0.57 -15.57
CA ILE A 206 16.09 1.48 -15.41
C ILE A 206 15.46 1.73 -16.79
N GLY A 207 14.14 1.52 -16.87
CA GLY A 207 13.37 1.70 -18.11
C GLY A 207 13.43 0.52 -19.09
N SER A 208 14.13 -0.57 -18.73
CA SER A 208 14.28 -1.73 -19.60
C SER A 208 13.00 -2.58 -19.66
N ASP A 209 12.38 -2.72 -20.83
CA ASP A 209 11.26 -3.62 -21.06
C ASP A 209 11.64 -5.12 -21.01
N SER A 210 12.92 -5.42 -21.23
CA SER A 210 13.43 -6.80 -21.20
C SER A 210 13.72 -7.30 -19.78
N LEU A 211 13.88 -6.39 -18.80
CA LEU A 211 14.18 -6.75 -17.43
C LEU A 211 12.92 -7.29 -16.73
N LYS A 212 12.94 -8.60 -16.44
CA LYS A 212 11.84 -9.27 -15.77
C LYS A 212 12.09 -9.40 -14.28
N ARG A 213 11.03 -9.45 -13.51
CA ARG A 213 11.07 -9.59 -12.05
C ARG A 213 11.80 -10.88 -11.65
N TYR A 214 12.91 -10.74 -10.90
CA TYR A 214 13.82 -11.84 -10.58
C TYR A 214 13.25 -12.90 -9.62
N ASP A 215 12.25 -12.54 -8.77
CA ASP A 215 11.70 -13.42 -7.73
C ASP A 215 10.37 -14.09 -8.11
N SER A 216 9.88 -13.92 -9.34
CA SER A 216 8.61 -14.49 -9.81
C SER A 216 8.63 -16.03 -9.79
N ALA A 217 9.70 -16.65 -10.28
CA ALA A 217 9.80 -18.11 -10.34
C ALA A 217 9.66 -18.75 -8.94
N GLY A 218 10.32 -18.20 -7.92
CA GLY A 218 10.21 -18.68 -6.55
C GLY A 218 8.79 -18.58 -5.98
N LYS A 219 8.04 -17.56 -6.38
CA LYS A 219 6.67 -17.32 -5.92
C LYS A 219 5.64 -18.25 -6.57
N THR A 220 5.93 -18.77 -7.76
CA THR A 220 4.99 -19.60 -8.53
C THR A 220 5.25 -21.10 -8.44
N ASN A 221 6.40 -21.52 -7.88
CA ASN A 221 6.78 -22.94 -7.75
C ASN A 221 6.85 -23.45 -6.30
N GLY A 222 6.40 -22.63 -5.33
CA GLY A 222 6.40 -22.98 -3.91
C GLY A 222 7.76 -22.84 -3.20
N ALA A 223 8.80 -22.31 -3.84
CA ALA A 223 10.11 -22.12 -3.21
C ALA A 223 10.16 -20.89 -2.28
N GLN A 224 9.27 -19.89 -2.49
CA GLN A 224 9.19 -18.73 -1.62
C GLN A 224 8.56 -19.11 -0.28
N THR A 225 9.27 -18.89 0.81
CA THR A 225 8.75 -19.05 2.16
C THR A 225 8.04 -17.77 2.61
N TYR A 226 6.79 -17.90 3.03
CA TYR A 226 5.99 -16.87 3.69
C TYR A 226 5.91 -17.14 5.19
N THR A 227 5.35 -16.23 5.97
CA THR A 227 5.21 -16.44 7.41
C THR A 227 4.34 -17.66 7.74
N ILE A 228 3.31 -17.90 6.94
CA ILE A 228 2.43 -19.07 7.09
C ILE A 228 3.20 -20.39 6.96
N ASP A 229 4.26 -20.43 6.13
CA ASP A 229 5.09 -21.61 5.87
C ASP A 229 6.20 -21.83 6.91
N LEU A 230 6.37 -20.87 7.84
CA LEU A 230 7.45 -20.90 8.81
C LEU A 230 7.44 -22.21 9.61
N LYS A 231 8.60 -22.87 9.64
CA LYS A 231 8.86 -24.08 10.43
C LYS A 231 10.10 -23.85 11.28
N MET A 232 10.01 -24.20 12.54
CA MET A 232 11.14 -24.22 13.47
C MET A 232 10.87 -25.25 14.58
N ASP A 233 11.92 -25.70 15.24
CA ASP A 233 11.79 -26.69 16.32
C ASP A 233 10.90 -26.14 17.46
N GLY A 234 9.94 -26.95 17.88
CA GLY A 234 9.01 -26.58 18.95
C GLY A 234 7.94 -25.54 18.60
N LEU A 235 7.81 -25.17 17.31
CA LEU A 235 6.80 -24.21 16.89
C LEU A 235 5.39 -24.76 17.09
N ASN A 236 4.62 -24.10 17.97
CA ASN A 236 3.18 -24.32 18.15
C ASN A 236 2.38 -23.38 17.24
N THR A 237 1.13 -23.73 16.98
CA THR A 237 0.21 -22.85 16.26
C THR A 237 -0.95 -22.43 17.15
N ALA A 238 -1.24 -21.15 17.17
CA ALA A 238 -2.40 -20.58 17.87
C ALA A 238 -3.43 -20.08 16.88
N VAL A 239 -4.71 -20.34 17.14
CA VAL A 239 -5.86 -19.74 16.46
C VAL A 239 -6.63 -18.87 17.44
N MET A 240 -7.24 -17.81 16.91
CA MET A 240 -7.90 -16.79 17.75
C MET A 240 -9.41 -16.98 17.83
N ILE A 241 -9.95 -16.66 19.02
CA ILE A 241 -11.38 -16.35 19.22
C ILE A 241 -11.48 -14.86 19.44
N HIS A 242 -12.05 -14.14 18.49
CA HIS A 242 -12.32 -12.72 18.59
C HIS A 242 -13.76 -12.43 19.01
N PRO A 243 -14.05 -11.25 19.57
CA PRO A 243 -15.41 -10.83 19.83
C PRO A 243 -16.28 -10.88 18.56
N PRO A 244 -17.50 -11.40 18.62
CA PRO A 244 -18.38 -11.49 17.45
C PRO A 244 -18.88 -10.12 16.97
N LYS A 245 -18.89 -9.12 17.87
CA LYS A 245 -19.28 -7.72 17.59
C LYS A 245 -18.16 -6.81 18.02
N PHE A 246 -17.91 -5.76 17.23
CA PHE A 246 -16.91 -4.75 17.59
C PHE A 246 -17.32 -4.00 18.85
N GLY A 247 -16.38 -3.85 19.78
CA GLY A 247 -16.62 -3.25 21.08
C GLY A 247 -17.11 -4.21 22.18
N ALA A 248 -17.39 -5.48 21.84
CA ALA A 248 -17.63 -6.48 22.89
C ALA A 248 -16.32 -6.87 23.58
N GLU A 249 -16.39 -7.14 24.88
CA GLU A 249 -15.25 -7.49 25.73
C GLU A 249 -15.46 -8.90 26.33
N ILE A 250 -14.37 -9.61 26.66
CA ILE A 250 -14.47 -10.91 27.34
C ILE A 250 -14.92 -10.66 28.79
N GLU A 251 -16.08 -11.18 29.18
CA GLU A 251 -16.53 -11.21 30.56
C GLU A 251 -15.95 -12.42 31.31
N SER A 252 -16.06 -13.60 30.70
CA SER A 252 -15.47 -14.84 31.21
C SER A 252 -15.34 -15.88 30.10
N PHE A 253 -14.52 -16.91 30.31
CA PHE A 253 -14.48 -18.08 29.41
C PHE A 253 -14.15 -19.37 30.15
N ASP A 254 -14.65 -20.49 29.65
CA ASP A 254 -14.28 -21.84 30.08
C ASP A 254 -13.53 -22.57 28.97
N ALA A 255 -12.28 -22.93 29.24
CA ALA A 255 -11.41 -23.67 28.35
C ALA A 255 -11.13 -25.10 28.84
N SER A 256 -11.83 -25.60 29.86
CA SER A 256 -11.57 -26.89 30.49
C SER A 256 -11.62 -28.05 29.49
N LYS A 257 -12.65 -28.07 28.61
CA LYS A 257 -12.80 -29.07 27.55
C LYS A 257 -11.69 -28.98 26.50
N ALA A 258 -11.32 -27.77 26.12
CA ALA A 258 -10.23 -27.54 25.16
C ALA A 258 -8.88 -28.02 25.72
N LYS A 259 -8.56 -27.64 26.96
CA LYS A 259 -7.32 -28.05 27.64
C LYS A 259 -7.20 -29.55 27.87
N ALA A 260 -8.32 -30.27 27.92
CA ALA A 260 -8.34 -31.72 28.03
C ALA A 260 -8.08 -32.47 26.71
N LEU A 261 -8.12 -31.77 25.57
CA LEU A 261 -7.89 -32.35 24.25
C LEU A 261 -6.38 -32.59 24.03
N ASP A 262 -6.02 -33.80 23.62
CA ASP A 262 -4.61 -34.17 23.32
C ASP A 262 -4.03 -33.23 22.23
N GLY A 263 -2.84 -32.73 22.53
CA GLY A 263 -2.11 -31.81 21.63
C GLY A 263 -2.48 -30.33 21.78
N ILE A 264 -3.44 -29.97 22.66
CA ILE A 264 -3.57 -28.57 23.10
C ILE A 264 -2.46 -28.28 24.10
N VAL A 265 -1.76 -27.20 23.86
CA VAL A 265 -0.63 -26.72 24.67
C VAL A 265 -1.10 -25.78 25.77
N ASP A 266 -1.95 -24.80 25.40
CA ASP A 266 -2.59 -23.91 26.34
C ASP A 266 -3.77 -23.14 25.67
N VAL A 267 -4.56 -22.45 26.50
CA VAL A 267 -5.59 -21.49 26.09
C VAL A 267 -5.33 -20.21 26.86
N VAL A 268 -5.02 -19.13 26.14
CA VAL A 268 -4.47 -17.90 26.68
C VAL A 268 -5.35 -16.70 26.34
N GLN A 269 -5.75 -15.92 27.33
CA GLN A 269 -6.36 -14.62 27.09
C GLN A 269 -5.29 -13.62 26.64
N THR A 270 -5.55 -12.93 25.55
CA THR A 270 -4.74 -11.83 25.03
C THR A 270 -5.53 -10.53 25.12
N PRO A 271 -4.91 -9.36 24.91
CA PRO A 271 -5.64 -8.08 24.89
C PRO A 271 -6.75 -7.98 23.84
N ARG A 272 -6.76 -8.88 22.83
CA ARG A 272 -7.68 -8.81 21.68
C ARG A 272 -8.62 -10.01 21.53
N GLY A 273 -8.53 -10.99 22.42
CA GLY A 273 -9.33 -12.21 22.32
C GLY A 273 -8.67 -13.37 23.06
N ILE A 274 -8.99 -14.58 22.66
CA ILE A 274 -8.47 -15.80 23.26
C ILE A 274 -7.67 -16.56 22.21
N ALA A 275 -6.41 -16.87 22.51
CA ALA A 275 -5.54 -17.70 21.70
C ALA A 275 -5.62 -19.15 22.17
N VAL A 276 -6.03 -20.07 21.29
CA VAL A 276 -6.02 -21.51 21.53
C VAL A 276 -4.78 -22.09 20.87
N VAL A 277 -3.83 -22.55 21.67
CA VAL A 277 -2.53 -23.01 21.22
C VAL A 277 -2.51 -24.54 21.13
N GLY A 278 -2.28 -25.05 19.94
CA GLY A 278 -2.12 -26.47 19.66
C GLY A 278 -0.74 -26.80 19.09
N ARG A 279 -0.37 -28.07 19.11
CA ARG A 279 0.85 -28.59 18.46
C ARG A 279 0.86 -28.31 16.94
N ASP A 280 -0.32 -28.13 16.34
CA ASP A 280 -0.56 -27.78 14.96
C ASP A 280 -1.90 -27.02 14.82
N MET A 281 -2.15 -26.46 13.64
CA MET A 281 -3.36 -25.67 13.38
C MET A 281 -4.64 -26.51 13.51
N TRP A 282 -4.64 -27.75 13.05
CA TRP A 282 -5.81 -28.63 13.12
C TRP A 282 -6.24 -28.90 14.56
N THR A 283 -5.26 -29.18 15.43
CA THR A 283 -5.49 -29.39 16.86
C THR A 283 -6.01 -28.11 17.53
N ALA A 284 -5.38 -26.96 17.20
CA ALA A 284 -5.82 -25.65 17.73
C ALA A 284 -7.26 -25.32 17.32
N LEU A 285 -7.66 -25.58 16.07
CA LEU A 285 -9.03 -25.40 15.60
C LEU A 285 -10.04 -26.25 16.38
N LYS A 286 -9.75 -27.55 16.58
CA LYS A 286 -10.61 -28.41 17.40
C LYS A 286 -10.73 -27.93 18.84
N GLY A 287 -9.63 -27.44 19.41
CA GLY A 287 -9.64 -26.85 20.75
C GLY A 287 -10.48 -25.58 20.80
N ARG A 288 -10.38 -24.72 19.77
CA ARG A 288 -11.14 -23.46 19.66
C ARG A 288 -12.64 -23.72 19.76
N ASP A 289 -13.14 -24.72 19.08
CA ASP A 289 -14.57 -25.06 19.04
C ASP A 289 -15.10 -25.60 20.39
N LEU A 290 -14.21 -25.89 21.34
CA LEU A 290 -14.56 -26.36 22.69
C LEU A 290 -14.47 -25.27 23.78
N VAL A 291 -14.02 -24.07 23.43
CA VAL A 291 -13.95 -22.94 24.36
C VAL A 291 -15.31 -22.24 24.39
N GLU A 292 -15.88 -22.12 25.59
CA GLU A 292 -17.12 -21.38 25.82
C GLU A 292 -16.78 -19.97 26.34
N VAL A 293 -17.27 -18.91 25.66
CA VAL A 293 -16.96 -17.51 26.00
C VAL A 293 -18.25 -16.76 26.29
N THR A 294 -18.26 -16.03 27.40
CA THR A 294 -19.31 -15.04 27.72
C THR A 294 -18.78 -13.65 27.37
N TRP A 295 -19.55 -12.91 26.59
CA TRP A 295 -19.18 -11.59 26.12
C TRP A 295 -20.00 -10.51 26.83
N ASN A 296 -19.31 -9.46 27.31
CA ASN A 296 -19.94 -8.21 27.69
C ASN A 296 -20.13 -7.37 26.40
N GLU A 297 -21.38 -7.16 26.00
CA GLU A 297 -21.76 -6.42 24.80
C GLU A 297 -22.26 -4.99 25.11
N GLU A 298 -21.99 -4.43 26.29
CA GLU A 298 -22.49 -3.11 26.66
C GLU A 298 -22.06 -2.03 25.66
N LYS A 299 -20.79 -2.09 25.21
CA LYS A 299 -20.20 -1.15 24.25
C LYS A 299 -20.21 -1.67 22.81
N ALA A 300 -20.85 -2.81 22.56
CA ALA A 300 -20.81 -3.43 21.25
C ALA A 300 -21.62 -2.66 20.22
N GLU A 301 -21.12 -2.58 18.98
CA GLU A 301 -21.91 -2.11 17.84
C GLU A 301 -23.10 -3.06 17.63
N ARG A 302 -24.27 -2.47 17.45
CA ARG A 302 -25.52 -3.24 17.28
C ARG A 302 -26.26 -2.90 16.00
N ARG A 303 -25.86 -1.80 15.32
CA ARG A 303 -26.50 -1.38 14.07
C ARG A 303 -26.14 -2.35 12.95
N GLY A 304 -27.09 -2.59 12.07
CA GLY A 304 -26.87 -3.24 10.80
C GLY A 304 -26.46 -2.25 9.70
N THR A 305 -26.06 -2.77 8.55
CA THR A 305 -25.67 -1.93 7.40
C THR A 305 -26.77 -0.97 6.98
N ALA A 306 -28.03 -1.41 6.95
CA ALA A 306 -29.15 -0.56 6.54
C ALA A 306 -29.35 0.64 7.49
N GLU A 307 -29.16 0.45 8.79
CA GLU A 307 -29.27 1.52 9.79
C GLU A 307 -28.15 2.54 9.64
N ILE A 308 -26.89 2.06 9.51
CA ILE A 308 -25.72 2.92 9.27
C ILE A 308 -25.88 3.73 7.97
N MET A 309 -26.30 3.09 6.88
CA MET A 309 -26.50 3.77 5.60
C MET A 309 -27.61 4.82 5.68
N ALA A 310 -28.71 4.54 6.40
CA ALA A 310 -29.79 5.51 6.59
C ALA A 310 -29.34 6.74 7.42
N GLU A 311 -28.54 6.51 8.46
CA GLU A 311 -27.93 7.58 9.25
C GLU A 311 -26.98 8.45 8.39
N TYR A 312 -26.14 7.85 7.56
CA TYR A 312 -25.20 8.56 6.70
C TYR A 312 -25.91 9.33 5.60
N THR A 313 -26.91 8.73 4.95
CA THR A 313 -27.71 9.41 3.92
C THR A 313 -28.43 10.63 4.50
N LYS A 314 -29.00 10.49 5.70
CA LYS A 314 -29.63 11.62 6.40
C LYS A 314 -28.60 12.71 6.72
N ALA A 315 -27.44 12.35 7.25
CA ALA A 315 -26.38 13.32 7.55
C ALA A 315 -25.85 14.03 6.28
N ALA A 316 -25.87 13.36 5.13
CA ALA A 316 -25.44 13.95 3.85
C ALA A 316 -26.41 15.01 3.32
N ASP A 317 -27.67 14.99 3.74
CA ASP A 317 -28.67 16.01 3.40
C ASP A 317 -28.58 17.25 4.30
N ASP A 318 -27.94 17.15 5.46
CA ASP A 318 -27.67 18.27 6.36
C ASP A 318 -26.40 19.05 5.90
N PRO A 319 -26.20 20.29 6.37
CA PRO A 319 -24.94 21.00 6.11
C PRO A 319 -23.72 20.23 6.64
N GLY A 320 -22.64 20.19 5.86
CA GLY A 320 -21.41 19.51 6.26
C GLY A 320 -20.78 20.10 7.52
N ALA A 321 -20.22 19.24 8.38
CA ALA A 321 -19.63 19.63 9.65
C ALA A 321 -18.32 20.41 9.48
N ALA A 322 -17.57 20.14 8.40
CA ALA A 322 -16.31 20.81 8.08
C ALA A 322 -16.19 21.05 6.57
N THR A 323 -15.56 22.17 6.20
CA THR A 323 -15.35 22.56 4.79
C THR A 323 -13.90 22.24 4.40
N ALA A 324 -13.74 21.36 3.41
CA ALA A 324 -12.44 20.95 2.89
C ALA A 324 -11.97 21.80 1.72
N ARG A 325 -12.90 22.32 0.90
CA ARG A 325 -12.65 23.25 -0.21
C ARG A 325 -13.87 24.14 -0.41
N ASP A 326 -13.65 25.42 -0.69
CA ASP A 326 -14.73 26.40 -0.97
C ASP A 326 -14.22 27.46 -1.93
N ASP A 327 -14.38 27.22 -3.23
CA ASP A 327 -14.00 28.14 -4.30
C ASP A 327 -15.25 28.86 -4.85
N GLY A 328 -15.17 30.18 -5.00
CA GLY A 328 -16.25 30.99 -5.57
C GLY A 328 -17.48 31.09 -4.66
N ASN A 329 -18.67 31.00 -5.27
CA ASN A 329 -19.96 31.01 -4.56
C ASN A 329 -20.87 29.91 -5.11
N THR A 330 -20.60 28.67 -4.66
CA THR A 330 -21.31 27.49 -5.13
C THR A 330 -22.82 27.54 -4.97
N PRO A 331 -23.41 28.00 -3.83
CA PRO A 331 -24.86 28.11 -3.70
C PRO A 331 -25.49 29.05 -4.70
N ALA A 332 -24.92 30.23 -4.93
CA ALA A 332 -25.44 31.20 -5.90
C ALA A 332 -25.31 30.69 -7.34
N ALA A 333 -24.19 30.03 -7.67
CA ALA A 333 -23.97 29.48 -8.99
C ALA A 333 -24.93 28.33 -9.30
N LEU A 334 -25.20 27.44 -8.34
CA LEU A 334 -26.20 26.36 -8.47
C LEU A 334 -27.62 26.94 -8.64
N ALA A 335 -27.96 27.98 -7.88
CA ALA A 335 -29.29 28.62 -7.98
C ALA A 335 -29.54 29.28 -9.34
N SER A 336 -28.50 29.73 -10.04
CA SER A 336 -28.56 30.35 -11.37
C SER A 336 -28.26 29.43 -12.52
N ALA A 337 -27.92 28.16 -12.26
CA ALA A 337 -27.62 27.19 -13.29
C ALA A 337 -28.85 26.87 -14.16
N GLU A 338 -28.65 26.68 -15.46
CA GLU A 338 -29.70 26.27 -16.40
C GLU A 338 -30.20 24.85 -16.10
N LYS A 339 -29.25 23.95 -15.72
CA LYS A 339 -29.54 22.58 -15.38
C LYS A 339 -28.74 22.16 -14.15
N VAL A 340 -29.41 21.53 -13.19
CA VAL A 340 -28.77 20.98 -11.98
C VAL A 340 -28.93 19.46 -11.97
N ILE A 341 -27.83 18.77 -11.76
CA ILE A 341 -27.76 17.32 -11.51
C ILE A 341 -27.46 17.14 -10.04
N GLN A 342 -28.18 16.23 -9.38
CA GLN A 342 -27.97 15.93 -7.98
C GLN A 342 -28.28 14.46 -7.66
N GLY A 343 -27.69 13.93 -6.57
CA GLY A 343 -27.97 12.59 -6.08
C GLY A 343 -27.02 12.17 -4.99
N HIS A 344 -27.28 10.99 -4.43
CA HIS A 344 -26.43 10.35 -3.44
C HIS A 344 -25.64 9.21 -4.07
N TYR A 345 -24.35 9.07 -3.69
CA TYR A 345 -23.55 7.89 -3.98
C TYR A 345 -23.35 7.11 -2.68
N GLU A 346 -23.48 5.79 -2.73
CA GLU A 346 -23.36 4.91 -1.58
C GLU A 346 -22.25 3.87 -1.81
N PHE A 347 -21.32 3.79 -0.85
CA PHE A 347 -20.16 2.90 -0.89
C PHE A 347 -20.15 1.97 0.32
N PRO A 348 -20.17 0.61 0.14
CA PRO A 348 -20.21 -0.33 1.26
C PRO A 348 -18.85 -0.45 1.97
N TYR A 349 -18.82 -1.11 3.13
CA TYR A 349 -17.57 -1.62 3.69
C TYR A 349 -16.93 -2.64 2.75
N LEU A 350 -15.59 -2.65 2.67
CA LEU A 350 -14.82 -3.67 1.97
C LEU A 350 -13.72 -4.23 2.86
N VAL A 351 -13.48 -5.55 2.76
CA VAL A 351 -12.34 -6.21 3.39
C VAL A 351 -11.15 -6.26 2.42
N HIS A 352 -9.92 -6.36 2.94
CA HIS A 352 -8.70 -6.47 2.14
C HIS A 352 -8.56 -7.84 1.46
N ALA A 353 -9.06 -8.88 2.12
CA ALA A 353 -9.14 -10.26 1.61
C ALA A 353 -7.83 -10.80 1.02
N SER A 354 -6.69 -10.53 1.66
CA SER A 354 -5.39 -11.07 1.23
C SER A 354 -5.45 -12.60 1.19
N ILE A 355 -4.89 -13.22 0.14
CA ILE A 355 -4.91 -14.69 -0.02
C ILE A 355 -4.21 -15.38 1.15
N GLU A 356 -3.07 -14.85 1.62
CA GLU A 356 -2.47 -15.26 2.88
C GLU A 356 -3.21 -14.59 4.03
N PRO A 357 -4.01 -15.31 4.85
CA PRO A 357 -4.62 -14.75 6.05
C PRO A 357 -3.56 -14.21 7.01
N LEU A 358 -3.94 -13.27 7.86
CA LEU A 358 -3.01 -12.66 8.80
C LEU A 358 -2.34 -13.72 9.68
N ASN A 359 -1.02 -13.64 9.79
CA ASN A 359 -0.23 -14.52 10.64
C ASN A 359 1.08 -13.84 11.06
N ALA A 360 1.56 -14.18 12.25
CA ALA A 360 2.87 -13.79 12.77
C ALA A 360 3.36 -14.86 13.76
N ALA A 361 4.67 -15.08 13.80
CA ALA A 361 5.25 -15.93 14.84
C ALA A 361 6.07 -15.07 15.82
N ALA A 362 6.08 -15.48 17.08
CA ALA A 362 6.87 -14.84 18.13
C ALA A 362 7.53 -15.85 19.04
N ARG A 363 8.68 -15.46 19.60
CA ARG A 363 9.41 -16.22 20.62
C ARG A 363 10.02 -15.24 21.62
N ILE A 364 9.79 -15.48 22.89
CA ILE A 364 10.54 -14.87 23.98
C ILE A 364 11.79 -15.75 24.22
N ASN A 365 12.97 -15.19 24.14
CA ASN A 365 14.21 -15.92 24.36
C ASN A 365 14.60 -15.93 25.84
N GLU A 366 15.49 -16.87 26.23
CA GLU A 366 15.96 -17.00 27.62
C GLU A 366 16.71 -15.76 28.12
N ASP A 367 17.32 -14.99 27.22
CA ASP A 367 18.00 -13.73 27.51
C ASP A 367 17.06 -12.51 27.58
N GLY A 368 15.76 -12.73 27.45
CA GLY A 368 14.72 -11.68 27.46
C GLY A 368 14.58 -10.90 26.15
N THR A 369 15.30 -11.27 25.11
CA THR A 369 15.06 -10.74 23.75
C THR A 369 13.81 -11.36 23.13
N ILE A 370 13.23 -10.68 22.16
CA ILE A 370 12.02 -11.14 21.46
C ILE A 370 12.31 -11.25 19.97
N ASP A 371 12.04 -12.40 19.40
CA ASP A 371 12.02 -12.58 17.94
C ASP A 371 10.58 -12.55 17.44
N VAL A 372 10.32 -11.76 16.37
CA VAL A 372 9.01 -11.67 15.73
C VAL A 372 9.16 -11.86 14.22
N TRP A 373 8.54 -12.89 13.66
CA TRP A 373 8.50 -13.17 12.22
C TRP A 373 7.15 -12.77 11.65
N GLY A 374 7.17 -12.00 10.57
CA GLY A 374 5.92 -11.58 9.93
C GLY A 374 6.11 -10.56 8.83
N GLY A 375 5.00 -10.17 8.22
CA GLY A 375 4.93 -9.08 7.27
C GLY A 375 4.82 -7.73 7.98
N HIS A 376 5.94 -7.08 8.18
CA HIS A 376 6.04 -5.84 8.94
C HIS A 376 5.95 -4.62 8.03
N GLN A 377 4.73 -4.21 7.70
CA GLN A 377 4.50 -3.03 6.84
C GLN A 377 4.77 -1.70 7.56
N MET A 378 4.68 -1.70 8.91
CA MET A 378 4.98 -0.58 9.80
C MET A 378 5.99 -1.02 10.87
N PRO A 379 7.26 -1.35 10.52
CA PRO A 379 8.18 -2.04 11.42
C PRO A 379 8.48 -1.28 12.71
N ASP A 380 8.61 0.05 12.68
CA ASP A 380 8.88 0.85 13.89
C ASP A 380 7.75 0.72 14.92
N LEU A 381 6.49 0.81 14.46
CA LEU A 381 5.32 0.66 15.32
C LEU A 381 5.22 -0.77 15.87
N TYR A 382 5.50 -1.77 15.03
CA TYR A 382 5.43 -3.17 15.43
C TYR A 382 6.53 -3.56 16.41
N GLN A 383 7.74 -3.02 16.24
CA GLN A 383 8.83 -3.21 17.18
C GLN A 383 8.50 -2.60 18.55
N ALA A 384 7.94 -1.38 18.56
CA ALA A 384 7.52 -0.71 19.81
C ALA A 384 6.38 -1.46 20.49
N ALA A 385 5.35 -1.89 19.76
CA ALA A 385 4.23 -2.66 20.29
C ALA A 385 4.69 -4.03 20.85
N ALA A 386 5.54 -4.75 20.13
CA ALA A 386 6.12 -6.00 20.59
C ALA A 386 6.92 -5.84 21.89
N ALA A 387 7.72 -4.77 21.99
CA ALA A 387 8.45 -4.44 23.20
C ALA A 387 7.52 -4.16 24.38
N GLN A 388 6.49 -3.36 24.17
CA GLN A 388 5.51 -3.00 25.19
C GLN A 388 4.79 -4.23 25.77
N VAL A 389 4.20 -5.06 24.92
CA VAL A 389 3.45 -6.25 25.37
C VAL A 389 4.39 -7.35 25.86
N GLY A 390 5.60 -7.42 25.33
CA GLY A 390 6.65 -8.32 25.78
C GLY A 390 7.31 -7.94 27.11
N GLY A 391 7.10 -6.69 27.60
CA GLY A 391 7.67 -6.17 28.83
C GLY A 391 9.17 -5.87 28.72
N THR A 392 9.63 -5.38 27.55
CA THR A 392 11.04 -5.08 27.27
C THR A 392 11.16 -3.73 26.51
N THR A 393 12.33 -3.45 25.95
CA THR A 393 12.62 -2.26 25.15
C THR A 393 12.75 -2.59 23.65
N PRO A 394 12.48 -1.65 22.72
CA PRO A 394 12.52 -1.92 21.28
C PRO A 394 13.85 -2.49 20.77
N ASP A 395 14.99 -2.08 21.35
CA ASP A 395 16.31 -2.60 20.99
C ASP A 395 16.51 -4.10 21.29
N LYS A 396 15.67 -4.69 22.14
CA LYS A 396 15.63 -6.12 22.45
C LYS A 396 14.66 -6.90 21.57
N VAL A 397 13.94 -6.25 20.67
CA VAL A 397 13.02 -6.89 19.73
C VAL A 397 13.67 -7.01 18.35
N ARG A 398 13.78 -8.23 17.85
CA ARG A 398 14.27 -8.53 16.50
C ARG A 398 13.11 -8.87 15.59
N LEU A 399 12.91 -8.04 14.54
CA LEU A 399 11.92 -8.29 13.52
C LEU A 399 12.53 -9.11 12.37
N HIS A 400 11.95 -10.25 12.08
CA HIS A 400 12.28 -11.03 10.90
C HIS A 400 11.27 -10.70 9.80
N VAL A 401 11.64 -9.79 8.89
CA VAL A 401 10.73 -9.26 7.87
C VAL A 401 10.52 -10.31 6.78
N MET A 402 9.38 -10.96 6.83
CA MET A 402 8.98 -11.98 5.85
C MET A 402 8.18 -11.36 4.71
N LYS A 403 8.33 -11.85 3.48
CA LYS A 403 7.40 -11.53 2.40
C LYS A 403 6.01 -12.07 2.74
N THR A 404 4.96 -11.44 2.20
CA THR A 404 3.58 -11.87 2.44
C THR A 404 2.78 -12.06 1.16
N GLY A 405 1.79 -12.94 1.23
CA GLY A 405 0.81 -13.22 0.18
C GLY A 405 -0.30 -12.18 0.10
N GLY A 406 0.08 -10.89 0.01
CA GLY A 406 -0.80 -9.75 -0.08
C GLY A 406 -0.90 -8.94 1.21
N SER A 407 -1.36 -7.71 1.09
CA SER A 407 -1.73 -6.82 2.19
C SER A 407 -2.90 -5.92 1.81
N PHE A 408 -2.78 -5.19 0.69
CA PHE A 408 -3.75 -4.19 0.20
C PHE A 408 -4.04 -3.06 1.22
N GLY A 409 -3.19 -2.92 2.25
CA GLY A 409 -3.33 -2.00 3.39
C GLY A 409 -3.47 -2.70 4.75
N ARG A 410 -3.98 -3.95 4.80
CA ARG A 410 -4.34 -4.64 6.05
C ARG A 410 -3.17 -4.85 7.02
N ARG A 411 -1.95 -4.95 6.50
CA ARG A 411 -0.74 -5.12 7.33
C ARG A 411 -0.07 -3.79 7.71
N ALA A 412 -0.74 -2.66 7.47
CA ALA A 412 -0.30 -1.32 7.87
C ALA A 412 -1.10 -0.76 9.05
N VAL A 413 -1.49 -1.61 9.98
CA VAL A 413 -2.26 -1.20 11.15
C VAL A 413 -1.38 -0.49 12.16
N SER A 414 -1.86 0.61 12.69
CA SER A 414 -1.10 1.43 13.63
C SER A 414 -1.01 0.84 15.06
N ASP A 415 -1.97 0.00 15.43
CA ASP A 415 -2.03 -0.66 16.75
C ASP A 415 -1.40 -2.06 16.77
N ALA A 416 -0.76 -2.49 15.68
CA ALA A 416 -0.03 -3.75 15.58
C ALA A 416 -0.81 -4.99 16.06
N ASP A 417 -2.11 -5.05 15.74
CA ASP A 417 -3.07 -6.02 16.28
C ASP A 417 -2.54 -7.47 16.32
N LEU A 418 -2.10 -8.00 15.19
CA LEU A 418 -1.58 -9.35 15.06
C LEU A 418 -0.25 -9.56 15.85
N ILE A 419 0.61 -8.54 15.90
CA ILE A 419 1.88 -8.61 16.61
C ILE A 419 1.63 -8.68 18.13
N ILE A 420 0.67 -7.90 18.62
CA ILE A 420 0.22 -7.94 20.02
C ILE A 420 -0.29 -9.34 20.37
N GLU A 421 -1.11 -9.95 19.53
CA GLU A 421 -1.62 -11.31 19.73
C GLU A 421 -0.47 -12.34 19.79
N ALA A 422 0.45 -12.29 18.83
CA ALA A 422 1.57 -13.23 18.75
C ALA A 422 2.52 -13.11 19.95
N VAL A 423 2.92 -11.90 20.30
CA VAL A 423 3.87 -11.67 21.41
C VAL A 423 3.22 -11.93 22.77
N SER A 424 1.95 -11.55 22.97
CA SER A 424 1.21 -11.85 24.20
C SER A 424 1.05 -13.35 24.41
N THR A 425 0.76 -14.11 23.35
CA THR A 425 0.66 -15.57 23.39
C THR A 425 2.02 -16.19 23.72
N ALA A 426 3.11 -15.77 23.03
CA ALA A 426 4.46 -16.26 23.29
C ALA A 426 4.89 -15.98 24.75
N ARG A 427 4.57 -14.79 25.27
CA ARG A 427 4.85 -14.41 26.66
C ARG A 427 4.15 -15.32 27.67
N ALA A 428 2.89 -15.64 27.43
CA ALA A 428 2.12 -16.53 28.29
C ALA A 428 2.65 -17.97 28.28
N LEU A 429 3.14 -18.46 27.14
CA LEU A 429 3.77 -19.77 27.03
C LEU A 429 5.14 -19.86 27.74
N GLY A 430 5.80 -18.73 27.94
CA GLY A 430 7.11 -18.62 28.58
C GLY A 430 8.29 -18.72 27.61
N PRO A 431 9.53 -18.46 28.12
CA PRO A 431 10.75 -18.44 27.32
C PRO A 431 11.01 -19.74 26.54
N GLY A 432 11.68 -19.62 25.41
CA GLY A 432 12.10 -20.74 24.55
C GLY A 432 10.98 -21.39 23.71
N LYS A 433 9.72 -21.00 23.89
CA LYS A 433 8.56 -21.62 23.21
C LYS A 433 8.06 -20.74 22.06
N PRO A 434 8.41 -21.04 20.81
CA PRO A 434 7.89 -20.29 19.67
C PRO A 434 6.41 -20.63 19.42
N VAL A 435 5.65 -19.61 19.04
CA VAL A 435 4.25 -19.76 18.63
C VAL A 435 3.96 -18.94 17.39
N LYS A 436 3.23 -19.52 16.46
CA LYS A 436 2.67 -18.82 15.30
C LYS A 436 1.17 -18.61 15.54
N VAL A 437 0.76 -17.34 15.67
CA VAL A 437 -0.66 -16.99 15.61
C VAL A 437 -1.05 -16.93 14.15
N GLN A 438 -2.05 -17.70 13.79
CA GLN A 438 -2.57 -17.76 12.44
C GLN A 438 -4.08 -17.56 12.45
N TRP A 439 -4.54 -16.48 11.81
CA TRP A 439 -5.95 -16.25 11.61
C TRP A 439 -6.50 -17.21 10.56
N THR A 440 -7.73 -17.66 10.76
CA THR A 440 -8.52 -18.30 9.70
C THR A 440 -9.06 -17.22 8.76
N ARG A 441 -9.63 -17.63 7.62
CA ARG A 441 -10.29 -16.67 6.71
C ARG A 441 -11.46 -15.97 7.41
N GLU A 442 -12.19 -16.68 8.24
CA GLU A 442 -13.30 -16.13 9.04
C GLU A 442 -12.82 -15.06 10.03
N ASN A 443 -11.67 -15.27 10.68
CA ASN A 443 -11.04 -14.23 11.50
C ASN A 443 -10.65 -13.00 10.67
N ASP A 444 -10.10 -13.19 9.47
CA ASP A 444 -9.66 -12.11 8.59
C ASP A 444 -10.86 -11.29 8.06
N MET A 445 -11.94 -11.97 7.65
CA MET A 445 -13.16 -11.32 7.17
C MET A 445 -13.86 -10.52 8.28
N ARG A 446 -13.91 -11.06 9.51
CA ARG A 446 -14.59 -10.48 10.67
C ARG A 446 -13.70 -9.67 11.60
N GLY A 447 -12.40 -9.57 11.28
CA GLY A 447 -11.38 -8.95 12.15
C GLY A 447 -11.37 -7.43 12.15
N GLY A 448 -12.26 -6.76 11.42
CA GLY A 448 -12.28 -5.31 11.29
C GLY A 448 -11.23 -4.77 10.32
N ARG A 449 -10.98 -3.47 10.42
CA ARG A 449 -10.02 -2.76 9.58
C ARG A 449 -10.48 -2.68 8.12
N TYR A 450 -11.74 -2.31 7.92
CA TYR A 450 -12.38 -2.25 6.60
C TYR A 450 -12.10 -0.93 5.88
N ARG A 451 -12.26 -0.90 4.56
CA ARG A 451 -12.53 0.36 3.87
C ARG A 451 -13.84 0.92 4.44
N PRO A 452 -13.88 2.18 4.89
CA PRO A 452 -15.10 2.77 5.46
C PRO A 452 -16.27 2.76 4.48
N VAL A 453 -17.49 2.76 5.04
CA VAL A 453 -18.69 3.20 4.32
C VAL A 453 -18.58 4.69 4.06
N TYR A 454 -19.00 5.12 2.86
CA TYR A 454 -19.13 6.52 2.52
C TYR A 454 -20.46 6.78 1.82
N VAL A 455 -21.03 7.95 2.08
CA VAL A 455 -22.14 8.54 1.31
C VAL A 455 -21.69 9.90 0.83
N HIS A 456 -21.93 10.19 -0.46
CA HIS A 456 -21.75 11.51 -1.04
C HIS A 456 -23.10 12.08 -1.43
N ALA A 457 -23.41 13.30 -1.01
CA ALA A 457 -24.48 14.10 -1.57
C ALA A 457 -23.91 15.12 -2.54
N VAL A 458 -24.14 14.90 -3.84
CA VAL A 458 -23.57 15.75 -4.90
C VAL A 458 -24.60 16.63 -5.55
N LYS A 459 -24.19 17.86 -5.93
CA LYS A 459 -24.96 18.78 -6.77
C LYS A 459 -24.02 19.43 -7.77
N ALA A 460 -24.35 19.46 -9.06
CA ALA A 460 -23.55 20.13 -10.07
C ALA A 460 -24.44 20.86 -11.07
N GLY A 461 -24.01 22.05 -11.50
CA GLY A 461 -24.79 22.96 -12.37
C GLY A 461 -24.10 23.19 -13.71
N LEU A 462 -24.90 23.21 -14.78
CA LEU A 462 -24.49 23.62 -16.13
C LEU A 462 -25.12 24.98 -16.49
N ASP A 463 -24.38 25.80 -17.25
CA ASP A 463 -24.93 26.99 -17.92
C ASP A 463 -25.67 26.62 -19.22
N LYS A 464 -26.16 27.61 -19.94
CA LYS A 464 -26.87 27.45 -21.22
C LYS A 464 -25.95 26.89 -22.32
N GLU A 465 -24.68 27.14 -22.24
CA GLU A 465 -23.65 26.69 -23.16
C GLU A 465 -23.15 25.27 -22.82
N GLY A 466 -23.62 24.69 -21.70
CA GLY A 466 -23.25 23.36 -21.23
C GLY A 466 -21.90 23.30 -20.52
N ASN A 467 -21.41 24.46 -20.00
CA ASN A 467 -20.21 24.48 -19.16
C ASN A 467 -20.57 24.23 -17.70
N VAL A 468 -19.68 23.57 -16.95
CA VAL A 468 -19.88 23.36 -15.52
C VAL A 468 -19.61 24.66 -14.77
N VAL A 469 -20.64 25.18 -14.11
CA VAL A 469 -20.56 26.46 -13.37
C VAL A 469 -20.37 26.24 -11.87
N ALA A 470 -20.81 25.10 -11.33
CA ALA A 470 -20.66 24.77 -9.92
C ALA A 470 -20.67 23.26 -9.68
N LEU A 471 -19.98 22.85 -8.63
CA LEU A 471 -20.03 21.50 -8.06
C LEU A 471 -19.99 21.59 -6.53
N HIS A 472 -20.88 20.88 -5.87
CA HIS A 472 -20.90 20.68 -4.43
C HIS A 472 -20.87 19.18 -4.14
N ASP A 473 -19.97 18.76 -3.28
CA ASP A 473 -19.86 17.39 -2.78
C ASP A 473 -19.81 17.40 -1.24
N HIS A 474 -20.81 16.81 -0.60
CA HIS A 474 -20.82 16.59 0.84
C HIS A 474 -20.56 15.11 1.12
N ILE A 475 -19.40 14.81 1.69
CA ILE A 475 -18.93 13.48 2.02
C ILE A 475 -19.24 13.15 3.47
N VAL A 476 -19.85 11.98 3.71
CA VAL A 476 -20.14 11.46 5.05
C VAL A 476 -19.48 10.10 5.21
N GLY A 477 -18.65 9.92 6.24
CA GLY A 477 -17.98 8.65 6.49
C GLY A 477 -17.10 8.65 7.73
N GLN A 478 -16.54 7.49 8.07
CA GLN A 478 -15.59 7.35 9.18
C GLN A 478 -14.21 7.85 8.79
N SER A 479 -13.51 8.47 9.75
CA SER A 479 -12.10 8.83 9.59
C SER A 479 -11.19 7.61 9.79
N ILE A 480 -10.25 7.39 8.87
CA ILE A 480 -9.20 6.38 9.01
C ILE A 480 -8.10 6.87 9.95
N ALA A 481 -7.77 8.16 9.92
CA ALA A 481 -6.75 8.76 10.76
C ALA A 481 -7.21 8.97 12.20
N GLY A 482 -8.51 9.17 12.42
CA GLY A 482 -9.10 9.39 13.72
C GLY A 482 -8.87 8.22 14.69
N GLY A 483 -8.54 8.54 15.95
CA GLY A 483 -8.27 7.52 16.97
C GLY A 483 -6.97 6.73 16.77
N SER A 484 -6.11 7.14 15.82
CA SER A 484 -4.81 6.52 15.52
C SER A 484 -3.65 7.49 15.75
N PRO A 485 -2.38 7.04 15.75
CA PRO A 485 -1.21 7.91 15.77
C PRO A 485 -1.17 8.93 14.61
N PHE A 486 -1.98 8.73 13.58
CA PHE A 486 -2.09 9.62 12.42
C PHE A 486 -3.16 10.72 12.60
N ALA A 487 -3.82 10.79 13.77
CA ALA A 487 -4.83 11.82 14.07
C ALA A 487 -4.31 13.26 13.92
N ALA A 488 -3.00 13.47 14.05
CA ALA A 488 -2.36 14.76 13.78
C ALA A 488 -2.47 15.24 12.32
N MET A 489 -2.88 14.37 11.39
CA MET A 489 -3.17 14.74 10.00
C MET A 489 -4.54 15.43 9.85
N ILE A 490 -5.41 15.32 10.85
CA ILE A 490 -6.74 15.92 10.83
C ILE A 490 -6.60 17.40 11.19
N GLU A 491 -6.88 18.26 10.23
CA GLU A 491 -6.86 19.71 10.42
C GLU A 491 -8.26 20.28 10.23
N ASN A 492 -8.73 21.13 11.16
CA ASN A 492 -10.06 21.77 11.12
C ASN A 492 -11.24 20.78 10.93
N GLY A 493 -11.11 19.56 11.47
CA GLY A 493 -12.12 18.50 11.32
C GLY A 493 -12.06 17.74 9.99
N ILE A 494 -11.07 18.01 9.14
CA ILE A 494 -10.89 17.35 7.85
C ILE A 494 -9.83 16.26 7.98
N ASP A 495 -10.24 15.00 7.81
CA ASP A 495 -9.35 13.90 7.50
C ASP A 495 -9.02 13.93 6.00
N PRO A 496 -7.76 14.22 5.61
CA PRO A 496 -7.38 14.32 4.20
C PRO A 496 -7.61 13.01 3.44
N THR A 497 -7.58 11.87 4.11
CA THR A 497 -7.83 10.56 3.49
C THR A 497 -9.29 10.31 3.12
N SER A 498 -10.22 11.11 3.66
CA SER A 498 -11.65 11.04 3.34
C SER A 498 -12.06 11.94 2.16
N VAL A 499 -11.22 12.92 1.78
CA VAL A 499 -11.58 13.97 0.79
C VAL A 499 -10.61 14.03 -0.39
N GLU A 500 -9.51 13.25 -0.37
CA GLU A 500 -8.56 13.18 -1.48
C GLU A 500 -9.28 12.75 -2.77
N GLY A 501 -8.92 13.33 -3.91
CA GLY A 501 -9.60 13.09 -5.19
C GLY A 501 -10.78 14.05 -5.44
N ALA A 502 -11.52 14.46 -4.41
CA ALA A 502 -12.57 15.48 -4.52
C ALA A 502 -11.99 16.89 -4.31
N THR A 503 -11.14 17.08 -3.29
CA THR A 503 -10.53 18.39 -3.01
C THR A 503 -9.48 18.83 -4.02
N ASN A 504 -8.81 17.90 -4.67
CA ASN A 504 -7.79 18.17 -5.70
C ASN A 504 -8.27 17.86 -7.12
N LEU A 505 -9.58 17.88 -7.34
CA LEU A 505 -10.19 17.66 -8.66
C LEU A 505 -9.55 18.59 -9.71
N PRO A 506 -9.04 18.07 -10.86
CA PRO A 506 -8.24 18.83 -11.81
C PRO A 506 -9.08 19.71 -12.76
N TYR A 507 -10.38 19.51 -12.78
CA TYR A 507 -11.28 20.22 -13.69
C TYR A 507 -11.45 21.67 -13.30
N ALA A 508 -11.41 22.57 -14.30
CA ALA A 508 -11.62 24.00 -14.12
C ALA A 508 -13.10 24.31 -13.84
N ILE A 509 -13.52 24.13 -12.60
CA ILE A 509 -14.86 24.42 -12.11
C ILE A 509 -14.78 25.70 -11.26
N PRO A 510 -15.44 26.80 -11.65
CA PRO A 510 -15.24 28.09 -10.99
C PRO A 510 -15.82 28.18 -9.57
N ASN A 511 -16.81 27.36 -9.25
CA ASN A 511 -17.42 27.30 -7.93
C ASN A 511 -17.44 25.85 -7.46
N LEU A 512 -16.50 25.49 -6.60
CA LEU A 512 -16.33 24.12 -6.11
C LEU A 512 -16.34 24.10 -4.59
N LYS A 513 -17.30 23.39 -4.01
CA LYS A 513 -17.39 23.18 -2.57
C LYS A 513 -17.31 21.70 -2.22
N VAL A 514 -16.43 21.35 -1.28
CA VAL A 514 -16.30 20.00 -0.71
C VAL A 514 -16.43 20.10 0.80
N GLU A 515 -17.40 19.37 1.36
CA GLU A 515 -17.67 19.31 2.80
C GLU A 515 -17.49 17.87 3.31
N LEU A 516 -17.15 17.74 4.58
CA LEU A 516 -16.98 16.46 5.26
C LEU A 516 -17.79 16.43 6.56
N THR A 517 -18.52 15.36 6.78
CA THR A 517 -19.06 14.97 8.08
C THR A 517 -18.45 13.66 8.50
N THR A 518 -17.58 13.69 9.52
CA THR A 518 -17.00 12.48 10.10
C THR A 518 -18.00 11.84 11.05
N THR A 519 -18.22 10.53 10.85
CA THR A 519 -19.16 9.74 11.67
C THR A 519 -18.42 8.92 12.72
N ASP A 520 -19.15 8.56 13.79
CA ASP A 520 -18.65 7.70 14.86
C ASP A 520 -19.44 6.37 14.85
N VAL A 521 -18.78 5.33 14.40
CA VAL A 521 -19.28 3.96 14.37
C VAL A 521 -18.22 3.04 14.96
N ASN A 522 -18.61 2.18 15.88
CA ASN A 522 -17.66 1.31 16.58
C ASN A 522 -17.20 0.11 15.72
N ILE A 523 -16.93 0.36 14.44
CA ILE A 523 -16.38 -0.61 13.49
C ILE A 523 -14.99 -0.11 13.07
N PRO A 524 -13.92 -0.87 13.36
CA PRO A 524 -12.56 -0.46 12.99
C PRO A 524 -12.39 -0.35 11.49
N VAL A 525 -11.87 0.80 11.02
CA VAL A 525 -11.59 1.09 9.61
C VAL A 525 -10.10 1.28 9.35
N LEU A 526 -9.70 1.16 8.10
CA LEU A 526 -8.29 1.28 7.69
C LEU A 526 -8.20 1.69 6.21
N TRP A 527 -6.97 2.09 5.78
CA TRP A 527 -6.62 2.25 4.38
C TRP A 527 -6.78 0.94 3.62
N TRP A 528 -7.66 0.96 2.66
CA TRP A 528 -7.81 -0.06 1.63
C TRP A 528 -7.16 0.48 0.35
N ARG A 529 -6.54 -0.35 -0.48
CA ARG A 529 -5.76 0.05 -1.66
C ARG A 529 -6.39 1.21 -2.42
N SER A 530 -5.72 2.38 -2.46
CA SER A 530 -6.12 3.70 -2.99
C SER A 530 -6.98 4.58 -2.07
N VAL A 531 -7.23 4.16 -0.85
CA VAL A 531 -7.79 4.97 0.27
C VAL A 531 -9.06 5.75 -0.15
N GLY A 532 -9.10 7.08 0.05
CA GLY A 532 -10.24 7.92 -0.30
C GLY A 532 -10.51 8.01 -1.80
N SER A 533 -9.49 7.89 -2.64
CA SER A 533 -9.66 7.87 -4.09
C SER A 533 -10.59 6.73 -4.56
N THR A 534 -10.85 5.69 -3.75
CA THR A 534 -11.75 4.59 -4.11
C THR A 534 -13.21 4.97 -4.20
N HIS A 535 -13.64 5.99 -3.46
CA HIS A 535 -15.02 6.50 -3.51
C HIS A 535 -15.11 7.85 -4.20
N THR A 536 -14.15 8.76 -3.98
CA THR A 536 -14.18 10.10 -4.59
C THR A 536 -14.01 10.04 -6.11
N ALA A 537 -13.10 9.20 -6.65
CA ALA A 537 -12.96 9.04 -8.10
C ALA A 537 -14.25 8.52 -8.73
N TYR A 538 -14.92 7.55 -8.09
CA TYR A 538 -16.18 7.02 -8.59
C TYR A 538 -17.26 8.10 -8.64
N ALA A 539 -17.48 8.81 -7.54
CA ALA A 539 -18.49 9.85 -7.45
C ALA A 539 -18.23 10.99 -8.44
N MET A 540 -16.97 11.49 -8.48
CA MET A 540 -16.63 12.64 -9.33
C MET A 540 -16.65 12.28 -10.82
N GLU A 541 -16.04 11.18 -11.23
CA GLU A 541 -15.92 10.81 -12.66
C GLU A 541 -17.24 10.35 -13.28
N THR A 542 -18.12 9.70 -12.49
CA THR A 542 -19.49 9.41 -12.97
C THR A 542 -20.36 10.67 -13.05
N LEU A 543 -20.20 11.60 -12.12
CA LEU A 543 -20.89 12.91 -12.17
C LEU A 543 -20.43 13.75 -13.38
N ILE A 544 -19.12 13.79 -13.66
CA ILE A 544 -18.57 14.50 -14.85
C ILE A 544 -19.11 13.88 -16.14
N ASP A 545 -19.24 12.57 -16.22
CA ASP A 545 -19.80 11.88 -17.39
C ASP A 545 -21.30 12.18 -17.56
N GLU A 546 -22.03 12.24 -16.45
CA GLU A 546 -23.44 12.63 -16.45
C GLU A 546 -23.65 14.08 -16.92
N LEU A 547 -22.76 14.99 -16.50
CA LEU A 547 -22.74 16.39 -16.95
C LEU A 547 -22.41 16.49 -18.45
N ALA A 548 -21.43 15.71 -18.95
CA ALA A 548 -21.10 15.66 -20.38
C ALA A 548 -22.31 15.28 -21.23
N ALA A 549 -23.02 14.23 -20.81
CA ALA A 549 -24.23 13.80 -21.51
C ALA A 549 -25.38 14.80 -21.38
N ALA A 550 -25.54 15.46 -20.21
CA ALA A 550 -26.53 16.51 -20.01
C ALA A 550 -26.27 17.75 -20.87
N ALA A 551 -24.99 18.00 -21.21
CA ALA A 551 -24.53 19.01 -22.13
C ALA A 551 -24.54 18.56 -23.61
N ASN A 552 -24.89 17.29 -23.88
CA ASN A 552 -24.82 16.66 -25.20
C ASN A 552 -23.42 16.75 -25.83
N ARG A 553 -22.38 16.52 -25.01
CA ARG A 553 -20.97 16.59 -25.41
C ARG A 553 -20.30 15.23 -25.27
N ASP A 554 -19.32 14.94 -26.13
CA ASP A 554 -18.46 13.77 -25.99
C ASP A 554 -17.75 13.80 -24.62
N PRO A 555 -17.74 12.70 -23.87
CA PRO A 555 -17.19 12.68 -22.51
C PRO A 555 -15.66 12.88 -22.45
N VAL A 556 -14.89 12.53 -23.48
CA VAL A 556 -13.46 12.81 -23.57
C VAL A 556 -13.22 14.29 -23.86
N ASP A 557 -13.91 14.85 -24.88
CA ASP A 557 -13.80 16.28 -25.24
C ASP A 557 -14.30 17.17 -24.11
N PHE A 558 -15.34 16.77 -23.39
CA PHE A 558 -15.85 17.49 -22.23
C PHE A 558 -14.78 17.62 -21.13
N ARG A 559 -14.13 16.50 -20.75
CA ARG A 559 -13.04 16.50 -19.79
C ARG A 559 -11.84 17.35 -20.26
N LEU A 560 -11.42 17.18 -21.52
CA LEU A 560 -10.30 17.93 -22.09
C LEU A 560 -10.55 19.46 -22.07
N SER A 561 -11.79 19.90 -22.27
CA SER A 561 -12.12 21.31 -22.22
C SER A 561 -11.90 21.96 -20.86
N MET A 562 -11.88 21.19 -19.78
CA MET A 562 -11.68 21.63 -18.40
C MET A 562 -10.26 21.39 -17.88
N LEU A 563 -9.36 20.76 -18.66
CA LEU A 563 -8.01 20.37 -18.24
C LEU A 563 -6.90 21.29 -18.73
N GLY A 564 -7.21 22.51 -19.18
CA GLY A 564 -6.25 23.40 -19.83
C GLY A 564 -4.98 23.70 -19.02
N HIS A 565 -5.05 23.68 -17.69
CA HIS A 565 -3.90 23.89 -16.78
C HIS A 565 -3.27 22.59 -16.25
N HIS A 566 -3.74 21.42 -16.71
CA HIS A 566 -3.33 20.10 -16.23
C HIS A 566 -2.81 19.20 -17.38
N PRO A 567 -1.63 19.49 -17.96
CA PRO A 567 -1.15 18.81 -19.17
C PRO A 567 -0.93 17.31 -18.98
N ARG A 568 -0.53 16.84 -17.78
CA ARG A 568 -0.33 15.42 -17.50
C ARG A 568 -1.65 14.65 -17.48
N HIS A 569 -2.70 15.23 -16.86
CA HIS A 569 -4.05 14.67 -16.91
C HIS A 569 -4.57 14.60 -18.35
N ALA A 570 -4.46 15.70 -19.10
CA ALA A 570 -4.85 15.73 -20.49
C ALA A 570 -4.04 14.73 -21.36
N GLY A 571 -2.76 14.54 -21.05
CA GLY A 571 -1.87 13.62 -21.73
C GLY A 571 -2.31 12.16 -21.60
N VAL A 572 -2.58 11.69 -20.38
CA VAL A 572 -3.03 10.31 -20.16
C VAL A 572 -4.42 10.07 -20.75
N LEU A 573 -5.33 11.05 -20.63
CA LEU A 573 -6.67 10.95 -21.22
C LEU A 573 -6.63 10.82 -22.73
N LYS A 574 -5.85 11.66 -23.41
CA LYS A 574 -5.64 11.58 -24.87
C LYS A 574 -5.04 10.26 -25.31
N LEU A 575 -4.02 9.78 -24.57
CA LEU A 575 -3.36 8.51 -24.87
C LEU A 575 -4.34 7.33 -24.72
N ALA A 576 -5.09 7.28 -23.62
CA ALA A 576 -6.09 6.23 -23.42
C ALA A 576 -7.16 6.22 -24.52
N ALA A 577 -7.70 7.40 -24.85
CA ALA A 577 -8.68 7.53 -25.92
C ALA A 577 -8.13 7.13 -27.29
N GLU A 578 -6.90 7.56 -27.65
CA GLU A 578 -6.22 7.16 -28.88
C GLU A 578 -6.05 5.64 -28.98
N LYS A 579 -5.52 5.01 -27.93
CA LYS A 579 -5.25 3.56 -27.92
C LYS A 579 -6.52 2.73 -27.85
N ALA A 580 -7.58 3.25 -27.29
CA ALA A 580 -8.90 2.63 -27.34
C ALA A 580 -9.60 2.80 -28.70
N GLY A 581 -9.10 3.72 -29.55
CA GLY A 581 -9.77 4.09 -30.80
C GLY A 581 -11.12 4.76 -30.52
N TRP A 582 -11.13 5.76 -29.63
CA TRP A 582 -12.34 6.43 -29.16
C TRP A 582 -13.20 7.03 -30.27
N ASP A 583 -12.56 7.51 -31.31
CA ASP A 583 -13.16 8.09 -32.53
C ASP A 583 -13.84 7.05 -33.46
N LYS A 584 -13.61 5.75 -33.23
CA LYS A 584 -14.15 4.69 -34.07
C LYS A 584 -15.48 4.16 -33.51
N PRO A 585 -16.48 3.89 -34.38
CA PRO A 585 -17.71 3.29 -33.90
C PRO A 585 -17.49 1.90 -33.32
N LEU A 586 -18.26 1.53 -32.32
CA LEU A 586 -18.27 0.19 -31.77
C LEU A 586 -19.25 -0.70 -32.50
N PRO A 587 -19.02 -2.03 -32.47
CA PRO A 587 -20.03 -3.01 -32.91
C PRO A 587 -21.33 -2.85 -32.08
N GLU A 588 -22.45 -3.30 -32.68
CA GLU A 588 -23.74 -3.33 -31.97
C GLU A 588 -23.66 -4.12 -30.65
N GLY A 589 -24.32 -3.64 -29.62
CA GLY A 589 -24.31 -4.23 -28.29
C GLY A 589 -23.05 -3.95 -27.47
N ARG A 590 -22.10 -3.15 -28.00
CA ARG A 590 -20.89 -2.71 -27.24
C ARG A 590 -20.93 -1.25 -26.91
N PHE A 591 -20.40 -0.92 -25.73
CA PHE A 591 -20.40 0.43 -25.21
C PHE A 591 -19.05 0.76 -24.58
N ARG A 592 -18.71 2.06 -24.49
CA ARG A 592 -17.49 2.57 -23.86
C ARG A 592 -17.79 3.52 -22.74
N GLY A 593 -16.92 3.52 -21.75
CA GLY A 593 -16.85 4.56 -20.74
C GLY A 593 -15.40 4.95 -20.48
N VAL A 594 -15.19 6.17 -20.01
CA VAL A 594 -13.87 6.71 -19.71
C VAL A 594 -13.87 7.32 -18.31
N ALA A 595 -12.73 7.20 -17.63
CA ALA A 595 -12.47 7.92 -16.39
C ALA A 595 -11.00 8.32 -16.29
N LEU A 596 -10.74 9.39 -15.54
CA LEU A 596 -9.44 9.97 -15.31
C LEU A 596 -9.27 10.25 -13.82
N HIS A 597 -8.14 9.86 -13.23
CA HIS A 597 -7.87 10.17 -11.84
C HIS A 597 -6.39 10.37 -11.56
N GLU A 598 -6.06 11.33 -10.68
CA GLU A 598 -4.76 11.47 -10.07
C GLU A 598 -4.81 10.96 -8.64
N SER A 599 -3.98 10.00 -8.32
CA SER A 599 -3.74 9.59 -6.95
C SER A 599 -2.24 9.37 -6.71
N LEU A 600 -1.77 9.76 -5.52
CA LEU A 600 -0.38 9.53 -5.10
C LEU A 600 0.66 10.07 -6.12
N SER A 601 0.34 11.21 -6.75
CA SER A 601 1.12 11.91 -7.80
C SER A 601 1.29 11.12 -9.10
N THR A 602 0.48 10.11 -9.34
CA THR A 602 0.41 9.33 -10.59
C THR A 602 -0.93 9.58 -11.27
N TYR A 603 -0.88 9.79 -12.58
CA TYR A 603 -2.03 10.13 -13.42
C TYR A 603 -2.44 8.90 -14.22
N VAL A 604 -3.71 8.51 -14.12
CA VAL A 604 -4.23 7.33 -14.82
C VAL A 604 -5.54 7.67 -15.51
N ALA A 605 -5.65 7.30 -16.78
CA ALA A 605 -6.91 7.32 -17.51
C ALA A 605 -7.23 5.91 -18.01
N GLU A 606 -8.48 5.50 -17.89
CA GLU A 606 -8.96 4.20 -18.32
C GLU A 606 -10.16 4.32 -19.23
N VAL A 607 -10.10 3.63 -20.35
CA VAL A 607 -11.24 3.43 -21.25
C VAL A 607 -11.67 1.99 -21.15
N VAL A 608 -12.91 1.77 -20.79
CA VAL A 608 -13.52 0.45 -20.63
C VAL A 608 -14.46 0.18 -21.81
N GLU A 609 -14.38 -1.01 -22.39
CA GLU A 609 -15.35 -1.54 -23.36
C GLU A 609 -16.14 -2.67 -22.72
N ILE A 610 -17.46 -2.60 -22.82
CA ILE A 610 -18.38 -3.64 -22.34
C ILE A 610 -19.22 -4.19 -23.47
N THR A 611 -19.58 -5.46 -23.36
CA THR A 611 -20.74 -6.04 -24.06
C THR A 611 -21.93 -5.98 -23.12
N PHE A 612 -23.03 -5.39 -23.58
CA PHE A 612 -24.26 -5.29 -22.81
C PHE A 612 -25.36 -6.08 -23.53
N ASN A 613 -25.93 -7.05 -22.82
CA ASN A 613 -27.05 -7.85 -23.27
C ASN A 613 -28.36 -7.32 -22.68
N ASP A 614 -29.51 -7.80 -23.16
CA ASP A 614 -30.79 -7.44 -22.57
C ASP A 614 -30.89 -7.88 -21.11
N GLY A 615 -31.53 -7.07 -20.27
CA GLY A 615 -31.95 -7.46 -18.91
C GLY A 615 -30.91 -7.40 -17.81
N ASN A 616 -29.91 -6.54 -17.87
CA ASN A 616 -28.85 -6.33 -16.85
C ASN A 616 -27.64 -7.29 -16.94
N ASP A 617 -27.54 -8.10 -17.96
CA ASP A 617 -26.36 -8.92 -18.22
C ASP A 617 -25.32 -8.11 -19.02
N PHE A 618 -24.12 -8.00 -18.47
CA PHE A 618 -23.01 -7.33 -19.12
C PHE A 618 -21.69 -8.01 -18.83
N LYS A 619 -20.71 -7.77 -19.69
CA LYS A 619 -19.34 -8.23 -19.51
C LYS A 619 -18.37 -7.08 -19.79
N VAL A 620 -17.38 -6.90 -18.92
CA VAL A 620 -16.23 -6.06 -19.20
C VAL A 620 -15.27 -6.83 -20.09
N ASP A 621 -15.10 -6.38 -21.34
CA ASP A 621 -14.30 -7.10 -22.32
C ASP A 621 -12.85 -6.61 -22.38
N ARG A 622 -12.67 -5.28 -22.33
CA ARG A 622 -11.39 -4.64 -22.56
C ARG A 622 -11.23 -3.40 -21.69
N VAL A 623 -10.02 -3.20 -21.19
CA VAL A 623 -9.60 -1.97 -20.52
C VAL A 623 -8.33 -1.47 -21.18
N VAL A 624 -8.33 -0.21 -21.60
CA VAL A 624 -7.16 0.50 -22.09
C VAL A 624 -6.76 1.52 -21.02
N CYS A 625 -5.63 1.28 -20.39
CA CYS A 625 -5.09 2.10 -19.32
C CYS A 625 -3.88 2.90 -19.81
N ALA A 626 -3.90 4.21 -19.65
CA ALA A 626 -2.75 5.07 -19.83
C ALA A 626 -2.27 5.58 -18.46
N VAL A 627 -0.96 5.49 -18.18
CA VAL A 627 -0.36 5.87 -16.91
C VAL A 627 0.84 6.78 -17.10
N ASP A 628 0.86 7.90 -16.38
CA ASP A 628 2.03 8.78 -16.22
C ASP A 628 2.49 8.73 -14.77
N CYS A 629 3.57 8.02 -14.54
CA CYS A 629 4.20 7.84 -13.23
C CYS A 629 5.60 8.49 -13.16
N GLY A 630 5.91 9.45 -14.04
CA GLY A 630 7.25 9.96 -14.17
C GLY A 630 8.20 8.92 -14.79
N THR A 631 9.44 8.88 -14.34
CA THR A 631 10.44 7.90 -14.82
C THR A 631 9.99 6.48 -14.52
N ALA A 632 9.77 5.68 -15.56
CA ALA A 632 9.41 4.27 -15.46
C ALA A 632 10.64 3.44 -15.07
N ILE A 633 10.76 3.05 -13.81
CA ILE A 633 11.91 2.24 -13.34
C ILE A 633 11.85 0.83 -13.92
N ASN A 634 10.72 0.14 -13.74
CA ASN A 634 10.50 -1.21 -14.26
C ASN A 634 9.18 -1.25 -15.05
N PRO A 635 9.20 -1.04 -16.36
CA PRO A 635 7.97 -0.99 -17.17
C PRO A 635 7.09 -2.24 -17.05
N ASP A 636 7.69 -3.43 -16.99
CA ASP A 636 6.99 -4.70 -16.79
C ASP A 636 6.23 -4.74 -15.45
N GLN A 637 6.86 -4.26 -14.37
CA GLN A 637 6.23 -4.20 -13.06
C GLN A 637 5.13 -3.11 -12.98
N ILE A 638 5.30 -2.00 -13.69
CA ILE A 638 4.26 -0.95 -13.78
C ILE A 638 3.01 -1.53 -14.43
N ARG A 639 3.15 -2.24 -15.56
CA ARG A 639 2.00 -2.91 -16.22
C ARG A 639 1.32 -3.88 -15.27
N ALA A 640 2.08 -4.74 -14.58
CA ALA A 640 1.53 -5.70 -13.62
C ALA A 640 0.78 -5.01 -12.46
N GLN A 641 1.22 -3.82 -12.01
CA GLN A 641 0.52 -3.07 -10.97
C GLN A 641 -0.77 -2.42 -11.48
N MET A 642 -0.80 -1.92 -12.72
CA MET A 642 -2.03 -1.41 -13.34
C MET A 642 -3.03 -2.54 -13.56
N GLU A 643 -2.62 -3.66 -14.17
CA GLU A 643 -3.47 -4.85 -14.38
C GLU A 643 -4.05 -5.37 -13.06
N GLY A 644 -3.19 -5.51 -12.03
CA GLY A 644 -3.61 -5.95 -10.69
C GLY A 644 -4.50 -4.93 -9.97
N GLY A 645 -4.30 -3.61 -10.19
CA GLY A 645 -5.15 -2.54 -9.68
C GLY A 645 -6.55 -2.59 -10.30
N ILE A 646 -6.61 -2.71 -11.63
CA ILE A 646 -7.85 -2.84 -12.40
C ILE A 646 -8.66 -4.08 -11.94
N GLY A 647 -8.01 -5.25 -11.83
CA GLY A 647 -8.71 -6.46 -11.37
C GLY A 647 -9.23 -6.33 -9.93
N PHE A 648 -8.44 -5.75 -9.03
CA PHE A 648 -8.83 -5.53 -7.64
C PHE A 648 -9.99 -4.53 -7.52
N GLY A 649 -9.93 -3.43 -8.28
CA GLY A 649 -11.00 -2.43 -8.36
C GLY A 649 -12.29 -2.99 -8.95
N LEU A 650 -12.19 -3.81 -10.02
CA LEU A 650 -13.36 -4.46 -10.64
C LEU A 650 -14.10 -5.34 -9.65
N GLY A 651 -13.42 -6.20 -8.87
CA GLY A 651 -14.06 -7.00 -7.84
C GLY A 651 -14.87 -6.14 -6.89
N ALA A 652 -14.24 -5.08 -6.38
CA ALA A 652 -14.83 -4.15 -5.42
C ALA A 652 -16.09 -3.45 -5.95
N ILE A 653 -16.07 -2.99 -7.21
CA ILE A 653 -17.23 -2.23 -7.75
C ILE A 653 -18.32 -3.13 -8.30
N LEU A 654 -17.99 -4.33 -8.74
CA LEU A 654 -18.97 -5.22 -9.36
C LEU A 654 -19.80 -5.98 -8.31
N GLN A 655 -19.16 -6.57 -7.30
CA GLN A 655 -19.81 -7.61 -6.48
C GLN A 655 -19.39 -7.69 -5.03
N GLU A 656 -18.29 -7.03 -4.61
CA GLU A 656 -17.79 -7.13 -3.24
C GLU A 656 -18.51 -6.16 -2.31
N GLU A 657 -18.97 -6.65 -1.17
CA GLU A 657 -19.48 -5.84 -0.06
C GLU A 657 -19.36 -6.61 1.26
N LEU A 658 -19.16 -5.89 2.35
CA LEU A 658 -19.40 -6.39 3.70
C LEU A 658 -20.68 -5.77 4.24
N THR A 659 -21.53 -6.63 4.79
CA THR A 659 -22.78 -6.24 5.45
C THR A 659 -22.79 -6.68 6.91
N LEU A 660 -23.59 -6.01 7.71
CA LEU A 660 -23.79 -6.31 9.11
C LEU A 660 -25.27 -6.57 9.40
N THR A 661 -25.51 -7.60 10.19
CA THR A 661 -26.82 -7.87 10.81
C THR A 661 -26.67 -7.81 12.32
N GLY A 662 -27.34 -6.85 12.98
CA GLY A 662 -27.26 -6.67 14.43
C GLY A 662 -25.83 -6.50 14.97
N GLY A 663 -24.96 -5.82 14.24
CA GLY A 663 -23.56 -5.58 14.60
C GLY A 663 -22.57 -6.71 14.27
N VAL A 664 -23.05 -7.84 13.73
CA VAL A 664 -22.21 -8.97 13.32
C VAL A 664 -22.01 -8.92 11.81
N ILE A 665 -20.76 -9.13 11.35
CA ILE A 665 -20.44 -9.23 9.92
C ILE A 665 -21.05 -10.51 9.34
N ASP A 666 -21.78 -10.39 8.23
CA ASP A 666 -22.45 -11.49 7.56
C ASP A 666 -21.50 -12.38 6.76
N GLN A 667 -20.47 -11.78 6.12
CA GLN A 667 -19.53 -12.51 5.28
C GLN A 667 -18.43 -13.18 6.12
N GLU A 668 -18.13 -14.42 5.76
CA GLU A 668 -17.16 -15.25 6.49
C GLU A 668 -15.94 -15.66 5.62
N ASN A 669 -16.21 -16.02 4.36
CA ASN A 669 -15.20 -16.58 3.46
C ASN A 669 -15.51 -16.19 2.01
N TYR A 670 -14.73 -16.68 1.05
CA TYR A 670 -14.85 -16.35 -0.39
C TYR A 670 -16.12 -16.92 -1.09
N ASP A 671 -16.91 -17.70 -0.41
CA ASP A 671 -18.25 -18.11 -0.85
C ASP A 671 -19.32 -17.05 -0.55
N THR A 672 -19.11 -16.24 0.50
CA THR A 672 -20.01 -15.16 0.91
C THR A 672 -19.47 -13.77 0.58
N TYR A 673 -18.15 -13.61 0.49
CA TYR A 673 -17.46 -12.43 -0.05
C TYR A 673 -16.76 -12.81 -1.34
N THR A 674 -17.39 -12.53 -2.47
CA THR A 674 -16.95 -13.04 -3.77
C THR A 674 -15.99 -12.07 -4.45
N PRO A 675 -14.65 -12.34 -4.48
CA PRO A 675 -13.72 -11.55 -5.28
C PRO A 675 -13.89 -11.81 -6.76
N LEU A 676 -13.30 -10.94 -7.60
CA LEU A 676 -13.28 -11.11 -9.04
C LEU A 676 -12.74 -12.51 -9.43
N ARG A 677 -13.45 -13.21 -10.29
CA ARG A 677 -13.01 -14.51 -10.81
C ARG A 677 -12.20 -14.33 -12.10
N ILE A 678 -11.37 -15.32 -12.42
CA ILE A 678 -10.45 -15.24 -13.57
C ILE A 678 -11.18 -15.05 -14.90
N GLU A 679 -12.37 -15.64 -15.05
CA GLU A 679 -13.22 -15.51 -16.25
C GLU A 679 -13.89 -14.14 -16.40
N GLN A 680 -13.93 -13.36 -15.30
CA GLN A 680 -14.46 -12.00 -15.29
C GLN A 680 -13.37 -10.95 -15.62
N MET A 681 -12.09 -11.36 -15.58
CA MET A 681 -10.99 -10.45 -15.86
C MET A 681 -10.97 -10.04 -17.33
N PRO A 682 -11.06 -8.73 -17.66
CA PRO A 682 -11.00 -8.25 -19.02
C PRO A 682 -9.60 -8.38 -19.62
N ARG A 683 -9.49 -8.23 -20.93
CA ARG A 683 -8.21 -7.93 -21.57
C ARG A 683 -7.77 -6.52 -21.17
N VAL A 684 -6.61 -6.40 -20.53
CA VAL A 684 -6.04 -5.11 -20.14
C VAL A 684 -4.85 -4.75 -21.04
N GLU A 685 -4.81 -3.50 -21.49
CA GLU A 685 -3.71 -2.93 -22.28
C GLU A 685 -3.19 -1.70 -21.53
N VAL A 686 -1.92 -1.75 -21.13
CA VAL A 686 -1.30 -0.65 -20.35
C VAL A 686 -0.28 0.11 -21.20
N HIS A 687 -0.46 1.42 -21.28
CA HIS A 687 0.40 2.36 -22.01
C HIS A 687 1.03 3.34 -21.04
N ILE A 688 2.37 3.27 -20.92
CA ILE A 688 3.14 4.14 -20.04
C ILE A 688 3.53 5.40 -20.81
N VAL A 689 3.23 6.58 -20.27
CA VAL A 689 3.65 7.86 -20.86
C VAL A 689 5.16 8.03 -20.64
N PRO A 690 5.97 8.26 -21.69
CA PRO A 690 7.35 8.62 -21.52
C PRO A 690 7.49 9.95 -20.74
N SER A 691 8.32 9.95 -19.68
CA SER A 691 8.49 11.10 -18.82
C SER A 691 9.91 11.20 -18.26
N ASP A 692 10.40 12.41 -18.09
CA ASP A 692 11.67 12.73 -17.43
C ASP A 692 11.49 13.17 -15.97
N GLU A 693 10.24 13.30 -15.54
CA GLU A 693 9.90 13.63 -14.16
C GLU A 693 10.38 12.54 -13.19
N PRO A 694 10.64 12.88 -11.92
CA PRO A 694 10.96 11.89 -10.90
C PRO A 694 9.90 10.79 -10.81
N PRO A 695 10.29 9.54 -10.47
CA PRO A 695 9.34 8.44 -10.38
C PRO A 695 8.32 8.66 -9.25
N THR A 696 7.06 8.38 -9.54
CA THR A 696 5.96 8.36 -8.58
C THR A 696 5.48 6.93 -8.32
N GLY A 697 4.41 6.75 -7.55
CA GLY A 697 3.94 5.44 -7.15
C GLY A 697 2.93 4.84 -8.11
N VAL A 698 3.01 3.53 -8.32
CA VAL A 698 2.09 2.79 -9.21
C VAL A 698 1.35 1.64 -8.51
N GLY A 699 1.56 1.48 -7.20
CA GLY A 699 0.96 0.37 -6.44
C GLY A 699 -0.57 0.42 -6.35
N GLU A 700 -1.13 1.61 -6.36
CA GLU A 700 -2.52 1.89 -6.07
C GLU A 700 -3.29 2.58 -7.22
N PRO A 701 -2.69 3.50 -8.03
CA PRO A 701 -3.43 4.38 -8.95
C PRO A 701 -4.24 3.70 -10.05
N GLY A 702 -4.02 2.42 -10.35
CA GLY A 702 -4.86 1.65 -11.27
C GLY A 702 -6.21 1.19 -10.70
N VAL A 703 -6.50 1.49 -9.41
CA VAL A 703 -7.78 1.10 -8.78
C VAL A 703 -8.87 2.15 -8.97
N PRO A 704 -8.63 3.47 -8.76
CA PRO A 704 -9.70 4.45 -8.73
C PRO A 704 -10.45 4.62 -10.07
N PRO A 705 -9.82 4.66 -11.25
CA PRO A 705 -10.52 4.98 -12.49
C PRO A 705 -11.40 3.84 -13.02
N ILE A 706 -11.11 2.56 -12.66
CA ILE A 706 -11.84 1.43 -13.26
C ILE A 706 -13.32 1.44 -12.93
N GLY A 707 -13.65 1.79 -11.69
CA GLY A 707 -15.05 1.84 -11.23
C GLY A 707 -15.91 2.80 -12.04
N PRO A 708 -15.58 4.08 -12.09
CA PRO A 708 -16.33 5.04 -12.87
C PRO A 708 -16.28 4.77 -14.37
N ALA A 709 -15.18 4.25 -14.93
CA ALA A 709 -15.12 3.92 -16.35
C ALA A 709 -16.13 2.81 -16.72
N VAL A 710 -16.30 1.78 -15.87
CA VAL A 710 -17.34 0.74 -16.05
C VAL A 710 -18.74 1.34 -15.90
N ALA A 711 -18.98 2.15 -14.88
CA ALA A 711 -20.27 2.79 -14.65
C ALA A 711 -20.67 3.72 -15.82
N ASN A 712 -19.71 4.44 -16.38
CA ASN A 712 -19.90 5.32 -17.54
C ASN A 712 -20.20 4.52 -18.82
N ALA A 713 -19.57 3.34 -19.01
CA ALA A 713 -19.91 2.44 -20.11
C ALA A 713 -21.35 1.88 -19.97
N LEU A 714 -21.73 1.50 -18.76
CA LEU A 714 -23.10 1.04 -18.47
C LEU A 714 -24.12 2.18 -18.64
N ARG A 715 -23.77 3.40 -18.26
CA ARG A 715 -24.61 4.55 -18.51
C ARG A 715 -24.79 4.81 -20.01
N ALA A 716 -23.74 4.67 -20.81
CA ALA A 716 -23.84 4.76 -22.28
C ALA A 716 -24.77 3.68 -22.86
N ALA A 717 -24.83 2.48 -22.25
CA ALA A 717 -25.72 1.39 -22.66
C ALA A 717 -27.18 1.60 -22.21
N THR A 718 -27.39 2.09 -21.00
CA THR A 718 -28.71 2.07 -20.30
C THR A 718 -29.37 3.45 -20.15
N GLY A 719 -28.59 4.52 -20.28
CA GLY A 719 -29.01 5.89 -19.94
C GLY A 719 -29.10 6.16 -18.44
N LYS A 720 -28.82 5.19 -17.56
CA LYS A 720 -28.92 5.29 -16.09
C LYS A 720 -27.55 5.52 -15.45
N THR A 721 -27.46 6.43 -14.50
CA THR A 721 -26.26 6.62 -13.64
C THR A 721 -26.34 5.65 -12.45
N ILE A 722 -25.30 4.86 -12.23
CA ILE A 722 -25.22 3.92 -11.12
C ILE A 722 -24.55 4.61 -9.94
N ARG A 723 -25.29 4.85 -8.87
CA ARG A 723 -24.84 5.59 -7.70
C ARG A 723 -24.67 4.74 -6.44
N LYS A 724 -25.01 3.46 -6.51
CA LYS A 724 -24.90 2.54 -5.38
C LYS A 724 -24.07 1.32 -5.75
N LEU A 725 -23.06 1.04 -4.95
CA LEU A 725 -22.21 -0.13 -5.11
C LEU A 725 -22.63 -1.28 -4.17
N PRO A 726 -22.38 -2.55 -4.52
CA PRO A 726 -21.80 -3.01 -5.79
C PRO A 726 -22.78 -2.96 -6.97
N ILE A 727 -22.24 -2.84 -8.19
CA ILE A 727 -23.02 -2.61 -9.42
C ILE A 727 -24.02 -3.73 -9.69
N ILE A 728 -23.59 -5.00 -9.67
CA ILE A 728 -24.42 -6.16 -10.06
C ILE A 728 -25.68 -6.22 -9.23
N LYS A 729 -25.59 -5.91 -7.93
CA LYS A 729 -26.74 -5.92 -7.00
C LYS A 729 -27.70 -4.75 -7.28
N ASN A 730 -27.21 -3.63 -7.78
CA ASN A 730 -27.96 -2.37 -7.86
C ASN A 730 -28.26 -1.92 -9.32
N LEU A 731 -27.89 -2.70 -10.34
CA LEU A 731 -28.06 -2.32 -11.74
C LEU A 731 -29.55 -2.25 -12.15
N SER A 732 -30.40 -3.05 -11.53
CA SER A 732 -31.84 -3.12 -11.78
C SER A 732 -32.68 -2.17 -10.93
N ALA A 733 -32.06 -1.53 -9.94
CA ALA A 733 -32.71 -0.53 -9.10
C ALA A 733 -32.58 0.88 -9.72
#